data_b69c48ea7012499b49599ffe1d8a3599
#
_entry.id   b69c48ea7012499b49599ffe1d8a3599
#
_cell.length_a   1.000
_cell.length_b   1.000
_cell.length_c   1.000
_cell.angle_alpha   90.00
_cell.angle_beta   90.00
_cell.angle_gamma   90.00
#
_symmetry.space_group_name_H-M   'P 1'
#
loop_
_entity.id
_entity.type
_entity.pdbx_description
1 polymer ?
#
loop_
_entity_poly.entity_id
_entity_poly.type
_entity_poly.pdbx_seq_one_letter_code
_entity_poly.pdbx_strand_id
1 'polypeptide(L)'
;MKKEYLIALFRGSVFGYLTFLFIFFNSCTSAVEQKDDFSFFSEQFADIKILRYQVPGFDELNLSQKKLVYYLTQAGLEGRDIMYDQNYRHNVSIRTALEKIYQNYKGDKSLDNWKSFETYLKRIWFSNGIHHHYSNDKHDPGFSSNYLEKLLNETNTNLEKEAFDVIFNDEDSKKVNLDASKGLIKGSAVNFYGPDVTVEDVENYYSKIKVPNSDKPISLGLNSKLLKENGKLVEKVWKLNGMYSEEIENIIYWLSKASEFAENEKQKKGFDLLIKYYETGDLNIWDEYNVAWVETIEGDVDYINGFIEVYNDPKGYRGSYESVVQIKDFEMSKKMDDVSNNAQWFEDNSPIMKSHKKDSVVGISYNTVNVAGEAGDSSPSTPIGINLPNANWIRVMHGSKSVSLGNILYAYGNAGSSGRLNEFAFSELEIELEKKYGENAGNLHTALHEVIGHASGKINDGIGTTKETLKSYASALEEARADLVGLYFISDKKLEEIGISPSAKDMGRASYDGYIRNGLITQLIRIKLGDDIEESHMRNRQLVSSWAYEKGLKDNVIEKVKRDKKTFYVINNYLKLRILFGDLLREIQRIKSEGDFEAGKNLIENYGVKVDQEIHKEVLERNKKFTSAPYSGFINPELVLIKNNDGEIIDVKVTQPESFSSQMLNYSKTY
;
A
#
# COMPACT_ATOMS: atom_id res chain seq x y z
N MET A 1 75.41 26.76 5.42
CA MET A 1 76.75 26.56 6.13
C MET A 1 76.42 25.64 7.31
N LYS A 2 76.90 24.39 7.17
CA LYS A 2 77.85 23.69 8.10
C LYS A 2 77.24 23.55 9.52
N LYS A 3 77.20 22.45 10.16
CA LYS A 3 77.89 21.13 10.21
C LYS A 3 77.39 20.50 11.52
N GLU A 4 76.97 19.31 11.61
CA GLU A 4 77.68 18.07 11.85
C GLU A 4 78.09 17.78 13.34
N TYR A 5 77.77 16.50 13.71
CA TYR A 5 78.47 15.53 14.60
C TYR A 5 78.28 15.67 16.12
N LEU A 6 78.24 14.67 16.97
CA LEU A 6 78.68 13.26 16.96
C LEU A 6 78.17 12.56 18.21
N ILE A 7 77.81 11.29 18.07
CA ILE A 7 78.00 10.07 18.85
C ILE A 7 78.56 10.14 20.28
N ALA A 8 77.98 9.39 21.23
CA ALA A 8 78.56 8.24 21.90
C ALA A 8 77.73 7.64 23.07
N LEU A 9 77.44 6.40 22.95
CA LEU A 9 77.49 5.26 23.86
C LEU A 9 77.77 5.55 25.37
N PHE A 10 76.95 4.95 26.27
CA PHE A 10 77.42 4.01 27.28
C PHE A 10 76.33 3.10 27.83
N ARG A 11 76.69 1.85 28.08
CA ARG A 11 75.90 0.72 28.61
C ARG A 11 75.61 0.88 30.11
N GLY A 12 74.52 0.32 30.55
CA GLY A 12 74.29 0.00 31.96
C GLY A 12 72.96 -0.68 32.22
N SER A 13 73.06 -2.00 32.47
CA SER A 13 71.93 -2.86 32.85
C SER A 13 71.45 -2.54 34.26
N VAL A 14 70.10 -2.47 34.46
CA VAL A 14 69.51 -2.88 35.74
C VAL A 14 68.08 -3.35 35.47
N PHE A 15 67.75 -4.54 35.94
CA PHE A 15 66.44 -5.18 35.98
C PHE A 15 65.43 -4.33 36.75
N GLY A 16 64.28 -4.10 36.15
CA GLY A 16 63.14 -3.52 36.87
C GLY A 16 61.84 -3.96 36.23
N TYR A 17 61.03 -4.75 36.97
CA TYR A 17 59.69 -5.17 36.66
C TYR A 17 58.80 -3.99 36.25
N LEU A 18 58.30 -3.99 35.04
CA LEU A 18 57.19 -3.09 34.61
C LEU A 18 55.99 -3.92 34.25
N THR A 19 55.03 -3.88 35.13
CA THR A 19 53.66 -4.36 34.95
C THR A 19 53.03 -3.65 33.76
N PHE A 20 52.72 -4.35 32.69
CA PHE A 20 51.96 -3.83 31.54
C PHE A 20 50.48 -3.70 31.96
N LEU A 21 50.05 -2.49 32.21
CA LEU A 21 48.63 -2.13 32.28
C LEU A 21 48.08 -2.04 30.82
N PHE A 22 47.38 -3.07 30.37
CA PHE A 22 46.57 -2.98 29.16
C PHE A 22 45.34 -2.13 29.43
N ILE A 23 45.37 -0.88 29.06
CA ILE A 23 44.20 -0.02 28.97
C ILE A 23 43.48 -0.45 27.67
N PHE A 24 42.43 -1.26 27.80
CA PHE A 24 41.44 -1.43 26.74
C PHE A 24 40.72 -0.12 26.54
N PHE A 25 41.11 0.64 25.54
CA PHE A 25 40.25 1.63 24.92
C PHE A 25 39.14 0.86 24.19
N ASN A 26 37.99 0.67 24.83
CA ASN A 26 36.77 0.41 24.11
C ASN A 26 36.46 1.64 23.27
N SER A 27 36.93 1.65 22.05
CA SER A 27 36.45 2.53 21.02
C SER A 27 35.03 2.07 20.67
N CYS A 28 34.04 2.68 21.30
CA CYS A 28 32.70 2.68 20.72
C CYS A 28 32.80 3.46 19.40
N THR A 29 33.11 2.74 18.33
CA THR A 29 32.75 3.19 17.00
C THR A 29 31.23 3.14 16.98
N SER A 30 30.59 4.31 17.21
CA SER A 30 29.24 4.53 16.71
C SER A 30 29.31 4.16 15.23
N ALA A 31 28.60 3.09 14.86
CA ALA A 31 28.32 2.82 13.47
C ALA A 31 27.63 4.10 12.95
N VAL A 32 28.34 4.85 12.13
CA VAL A 32 27.74 5.86 11.28
C VAL A 32 26.86 5.00 10.36
N GLU A 33 25.55 5.04 10.57
CA GLU A 33 24.60 4.51 9.60
C GLU A 33 24.99 5.11 8.26
N GLN A 34 25.50 4.29 7.39
CA GLN A 34 25.74 4.64 6.00
C GLN A 34 24.35 4.98 5.45
N LYS A 35 24.08 6.25 5.22
CA LYS A 35 22.86 6.72 4.60
C LYS A 35 22.76 5.98 3.26
N ASP A 36 21.81 5.08 3.16
CA ASP A 36 21.56 4.33 1.95
C ASP A 36 21.26 5.32 0.83
N ASP A 37 22.12 5.38 -0.18
CA ASP A 37 21.97 6.27 -1.35
C ASP A 37 20.87 5.78 -2.31
N PHE A 38 19.95 4.95 -1.84
CA PHE A 38 18.86 4.40 -2.64
C PHE A 38 17.89 5.50 -3.09
N SER A 39 17.71 5.64 -4.42
CA SER A 39 16.77 6.59 -4.99
C SER A 39 15.38 5.96 -5.12
N PHE A 40 14.46 6.37 -4.26
CA PHE A 40 13.05 6.00 -4.34
C PHE A 40 12.31 6.62 -5.53
N PHE A 41 12.79 7.72 -6.07
CA PHE A 41 12.25 8.33 -7.29
C PHE A 41 12.98 7.77 -8.51
N SER A 42 12.23 7.31 -9.51
CA SER A 42 12.77 6.84 -10.79
C SER A 42 12.60 7.90 -11.88
N GLU A 43 11.36 8.17 -12.26
CA GLU A 43 11.04 9.14 -13.30
C GLU A 43 9.63 9.74 -13.09
N GLN A 44 9.34 10.82 -13.83
CA GLN A 44 7.99 11.41 -13.90
C GLN A 44 7.63 11.69 -15.35
N PHE A 45 6.44 11.33 -15.75
CA PHE A 45 5.86 11.68 -17.04
C PHE A 45 4.40 12.07 -16.84
N ALA A 46 3.95 13.08 -17.58
CA ALA A 46 2.60 13.62 -17.43
C ALA A 46 2.25 13.88 -15.95
N ASP A 47 1.17 13.29 -15.47
CA ASP A 47 0.64 13.39 -14.10
C ASP A 47 1.02 12.20 -13.20
N ILE A 48 2.02 11.40 -13.61
CA ILE A 48 2.43 10.15 -12.95
C ILE A 48 3.89 10.19 -12.54
N LYS A 49 4.18 9.79 -11.31
CA LYS A 49 5.54 9.48 -10.79
C LYS A 49 5.75 7.99 -10.74
N ILE A 50 6.91 7.56 -11.18
CA ILE A 50 7.38 6.18 -10.99
C ILE A 50 8.39 6.16 -9.84
N LEU A 51 8.12 5.28 -8.91
CA LEU A 51 8.89 5.07 -7.70
C LEU A 51 9.55 3.70 -7.72
N ARG A 52 10.52 3.54 -6.82
CA ARG A 52 11.18 2.27 -6.52
C ARG A 52 10.99 1.93 -5.05
N TYR A 53 11.07 0.67 -4.73
CA TYR A 53 11.11 0.19 -3.36
C TYR A 53 12.20 -0.86 -3.17
N GLN A 54 12.68 -0.96 -1.94
CA GLN A 54 13.57 -2.03 -1.49
C GLN A 54 12.74 -3.17 -0.91
N VAL A 55 13.34 -4.34 -0.75
CA VAL A 55 12.73 -5.50 -0.11
C VAL A 55 13.51 -5.86 1.15
N PRO A 56 13.35 -5.10 2.25
CA PRO A 56 14.01 -5.39 3.52
C PRO A 56 13.72 -6.81 3.99
N GLY A 57 14.71 -7.50 4.55
CA GLY A 57 14.57 -8.88 5.02
C GLY A 57 14.74 -9.95 3.94
N PHE A 58 14.83 -9.61 2.65
CA PHE A 58 15.00 -10.61 1.59
C PHE A 58 16.32 -11.39 1.74
N ASP A 59 17.40 -10.73 2.15
CA ASP A 59 18.70 -11.38 2.34
C ASP A 59 18.72 -12.30 3.57
N GLU A 60 17.79 -12.13 4.50
CA GLU A 60 17.63 -12.99 5.68
C GLU A 60 16.94 -14.32 5.36
N LEU A 61 16.24 -14.40 4.22
CA LEU A 61 15.59 -15.61 3.74
C LEU A 61 16.63 -16.67 3.37
N ASN A 62 16.35 -17.93 3.68
CA ASN A 62 17.14 -19.05 3.19
C ASN A 62 16.91 -19.28 1.68
N LEU A 63 17.76 -20.10 1.05
CA LEU A 63 17.68 -20.34 -0.40
C LEU A 63 16.34 -20.94 -0.86
N SER A 64 15.70 -21.77 -0.03
CA SER A 64 14.38 -22.36 -0.33
C SER A 64 13.31 -21.28 -0.40
N GLN A 65 13.29 -20.39 0.59
CA GLN A 65 12.38 -19.24 0.64
C GLN A 65 12.62 -18.25 -0.51
N LYS A 66 13.88 -17.94 -0.82
CA LYS A 66 14.24 -17.09 -1.98
C LYS A 66 13.74 -17.69 -3.30
N LYS A 67 13.86 -19.01 -3.49
CA LYS A 67 13.30 -19.71 -4.66
C LYS A 67 11.79 -19.64 -4.68
N LEU A 68 11.14 -19.81 -3.52
CA LEU A 68 9.69 -19.68 -3.39
C LEU A 68 9.23 -18.29 -3.85
N VAL A 69 9.83 -17.21 -3.31
CA VAL A 69 9.52 -15.82 -3.70
C VAL A 69 9.72 -15.62 -5.21
N TYR A 70 10.80 -16.13 -5.79
CA TYR A 70 11.06 -16.05 -7.23
C TYR A 70 9.95 -16.71 -8.04
N TYR A 71 9.60 -17.97 -7.74
CA TYR A 71 8.59 -18.71 -8.52
C TYR A 71 7.19 -18.09 -8.39
N LEU A 72 6.83 -17.60 -7.20
CA LEU A 72 5.57 -16.88 -6.99
C LEU A 72 5.50 -15.58 -7.79
N THR A 73 6.62 -14.84 -7.86
CA THR A 73 6.70 -13.62 -8.68
C THR A 73 6.55 -13.94 -10.16
N GLN A 74 7.19 -15.01 -10.65
CA GLN A 74 6.99 -15.44 -12.04
C GLN A 74 5.53 -15.81 -12.31
N ALA A 75 4.89 -16.59 -11.43
CA ALA A 75 3.48 -16.94 -11.56
C ALA A 75 2.58 -15.69 -11.64
N GLY A 76 2.86 -14.67 -10.82
CA GLY A 76 2.11 -13.41 -10.86
C GLY A 76 2.26 -12.67 -12.19
N LEU A 77 3.44 -12.62 -12.75
CA LEU A 77 3.74 -11.90 -13.99
C LEU A 77 3.06 -12.53 -15.22
N GLU A 78 2.85 -13.85 -15.23
CA GLU A 78 2.18 -14.54 -16.36
C GLU A 78 0.73 -14.08 -16.56
N GLY A 79 0.06 -13.59 -15.54
CA GLY A 79 -1.32 -13.09 -15.65
C GLY A 79 -1.44 -11.61 -16.05
N ARG A 80 -0.34 -10.91 -16.40
CA ARG A 80 -0.41 -9.49 -16.76
C ARG A 80 -1.33 -9.22 -17.94
N ASP A 81 -1.28 -10.03 -18.97
CA ASP A 81 -2.10 -9.84 -20.18
C ASP A 81 -3.58 -10.07 -19.92
N ILE A 82 -3.92 -10.91 -18.94
CA ILE A 82 -5.29 -11.05 -18.45
C ILE A 82 -5.83 -9.69 -17.97
N MET A 83 -5.04 -8.95 -17.17
CA MET A 83 -5.47 -7.64 -16.66
C MET A 83 -5.67 -6.62 -17.79
N TYR A 84 -4.77 -6.59 -18.78
CA TYR A 84 -4.94 -5.74 -19.98
C TYR A 84 -6.24 -6.05 -20.72
N ASP A 85 -6.53 -7.33 -20.99
CA ASP A 85 -7.74 -7.76 -21.68
C ASP A 85 -9.00 -7.50 -20.85
N GLN A 86 -8.96 -7.74 -19.52
CA GLN A 86 -10.07 -7.41 -18.62
C GLN A 86 -10.43 -5.93 -18.65
N ASN A 87 -9.42 -5.04 -18.68
CA ASN A 87 -9.64 -3.60 -18.75
C ASN A 87 -10.22 -3.13 -20.08
N TYR A 88 -9.81 -3.73 -21.19
CA TYR A 88 -10.40 -3.48 -22.51
C TYR A 88 -9.90 -4.51 -23.53
N ARG A 89 -10.81 -5.11 -24.31
CA ARG A 89 -10.51 -6.16 -25.30
C ARG A 89 -9.43 -5.81 -26.33
N HIS A 90 -9.12 -4.52 -26.56
CA HIS A 90 -8.11 -4.06 -27.51
C HIS A 90 -6.75 -3.75 -26.87
N ASN A 91 -6.66 -3.74 -25.52
CA ASN A 91 -5.47 -3.28 -24.84
C ASN A 91 -4.22 -4.10 -25.11
N VAL A 92 -4.33 -5.43 -25.19
CA VAL A 92 -3.20 -6.31 -25.48
C VAL A 92 -2.63 -6.01 -26.87
N SER A 93 -3.49 -5.94 -27.89
CA SER A 93 -3.06 -5.65 -29.27
C SER A 93 -2.49 -4.23 -29.43
N ILE A 94 -3.10 -3.24 -28.80
CA ILE A 94 -2.60 -1.85 -28.76
C ILE A 94 -1.23 -1.80 -28.12
N ARG A 95 -1.09 -2.32 -26.89
CA ARG A 95 0.18 -2.33 -26.16
C ARG A 95 1.28 -2.99 -26.98
N THR A 96 1.04 -4.20 -27.49
CA THR A 96 2.01 -4.96 -28.27
C THR A 96 2.47 -4.20 -29.51
N ALA A 97 1.55 -3.56 -30.24
CA ALA A 97 1.88 -2.76 -31.40
C ALA A 97 2.73 -1.54 -31.03
N LEU A 98 2.36 -0.81 -29.98
CA LEU A 98 3.11 0.38 -29.54
C LEU A 98 4.49 0.02 -28.99
N GLU A 99 4.64 -1.09 -28.27
CA GLU A 99 5.94 -1.62 -27.81
C GLU A 99 6.84 -1.97 -29.00
N LYS A 100 6.29 -2.61 -30.03
CA LYS A 100 7.03 -2.94 -31.25
C LYS A 100 7.48 -1.69 -32.01
N ILE A 101 6.63 -0.65 -32.07
CA ILE A 101 7.02 0.66 -32.60
C ILE A 101 8.16 1.25 -31.75
N TYR A 102 8.02 1.28 -30.44
CA TYR A 102 9.02 1.87 -29.52
C TYR A 102 10.41 1.24 -29.68
N GLN A 103 10.46 -0.08 -29.85
CA GLN A 103 11.70 -0.85 -30.04
C GLN A 103 12.32 -0.64 -31.42
N ASN A 104 11.50 -0.56 -32.49
CA ASN A 104 11.96 -0.62 -33.89
C ASN A 104 12.12 0.75 -34.55
N TYR A 105 11.50 1.81 -34.02
CA TYR A 105 11.59 3.14 -34.60
C TYR A 105 13.02 3.69 -34.55
N LYS A 106 13.55 4.12 -35.71
CA LYS A 106 14.91 4.64 -35.87
C LYS A 106 14.95 6.14 -36.18
N GLY A 107 13.80 6.80 -36.21
CA GLY A 107 13.71 8.24 -36.46
C GLY A 107 14.14 9.08 -35.25
N ASP A 108 13.94 10.38 -35.38
CA ASP A 108 14.32 11.34 -34.32
C ASP A 108 13.36 11.30 -33.12
N LYS A 109 13.87 10.81 -32.03
CA LYS A 109 13.14 10.68 -30.74
C LYS A 109 13.08 11.99 -29.93
N SER A 110 13.74 13.05 -30.39
CA SER A 110 13.68 14.37 -29.72
C SER A 110 12.43 15.19 -30.11
N LEU A 111 11.72 14.80 -31.15
CA LEU A 111 10.54 15.48 -31.68
C LEU A 111 9.35 15.38 -30.69
N ASP A 112 8.53 16.43 -30.62
CA ASP A 112 7.39 16.49 -29.70
C ASP A 112 6.36 15.39 -29.94
N ASN A 113 6.08 15.02 -31.19
CA ASN A 113 5.19 13.91 -31.50
C ASN A 113 5.71 12.57 -30.97
N TRP A 114 7.05 12.33 -31.00
CA TRP A 114 7.62 11.13 -30.39
C TRP A 114 7.51 11.16 -28.87
N LYS A 115 7.76 12.28 -28.23
CA LYS A 115 7.60 12.43 -26.78
C LYS A 115 6.15 12.20 -26.33
N SER A 116 5.18 12.68 -27.12
CA SER A 116 3.76 12.40 -26.90
C SER A 116 3.45 10.90 -27.04
N PHE A 117 3.98 10.24 -28.06
CA PHE A 117 3.85 8.80 -28.27
C PHE A 117 4.45 8.00 -27.09
N GLU A 118 5.67 8.32 -26.68
CA GLU A 118 6.32 7.70 -25.53
C GLU A 118 5.52 7.90 -24.25
N THR A 119 5.02 9.10 -24.01
CA THR A 119 4.17 9.42 -22.84
C THR A 119 2.88 8.62 -22.87
N TYR A 120 2.24 8.46 -24.03
CA TYR A 120 1.03 7.68 -24.18
C TYR A 120 1.29 6.19 -23.91
N LEU A 121 2.37 5.62 -24.44
CA LEU A 121 2.75 4.23 -24.14
C LEU A 121 3.05 4.03 -22.65
N LYS A 122 3.76 4.95 -22.00
CA LYS A 122 3.99 4.90 -20.56
C LYS A 122 2.70 4.97 -19.74
N ARG A 123 1.71 5.77 -20.17
CA ARG A 123 0.39 5.80 -19.55
C ARG A 123 -0.36 4.47 -19.70
N ILE A 124 -0.27 3.84 -20.87
CA ILE A 124 -0.86 2.50 -21.10
C ILE A 124 -0.23 1.45 -20.18
N TRP A 125 1.09 1.45 -20.07
CA TRP A 125 1.78 0.55 -19.15
C TRP A 125 1.37 0.77 -17.71
N PHE A 126 1.26 2.03 -17.29
CA PHE A 126 0.90 2.37 -15.91
C PHE A 126 -0.54 2.02 -15.56
N SER A 127 -1.45 2.16 -16.51
CA SER A 127 -2.89 1.98 -16.29
C SER A 127 -3.39 0.57 -16.67
N ASN A 128 -2.51 -0.34 -17.09
CA ASN A 128 -2.88 -1.63 -17.68
C ASN A 128 -3.91 -1.46 -18.82
N GLY A 129 -3.72 -0.44 -19.68
CA GLY A 129 -4.59 -0.16 -20.81
C GLY A 129 -4.75 1.32 -21.15
N ILE A 130 -5.61 1.61 -22.13
CA ILE A 130 -5.80 2.97 -22.68
C ILE A 130 -6.66 3.88 -21.81
N HIS A 131 -7.18 3.40 -20.68
CA HIS A 131 -7.99 4.17 -19.74
C HIS A 131 -7.20 4.45 -18.45
N HIS A 132 -7.38 5.65 -17.91
CA HIS A 132 -6.73 6.08 -16.69
C HIS A 132 -7.12 5.17 -15.51
N HIS A 133 -6.13 4.71 -14.74
CA HIS A 133 -6.29 3.76 -13.63
C HIS A 133 -7.28 4.23 -12.54
N TYR A 134 -7.39 5.54 -12.32
CA TYR A 134 -8.20 6.12 -11.25
C TYR A 134 -9.51 6.77 -11.77
N SER A 135 -9.43 7.69 -12.76
CA SER A 135 -10.62 8.41 -13.26
C SER A 135 -11.48 7.60 -14.21
N ASN A 136 -10.98 6.46 -14.71
CA ASN A 136 -11.59 5.63 -15.75
C ASN A 136 -11.75 6.30 -17.13
N ASP A 137 -11.28 7.52 -17.31
CA ASP A 137 -11.34 8.23 -18.59
C ASP A 137 -10.28 7.69 -19.55
N LYS A 138 -10.58 7.67 -20.83
CA LYS A 138 -9.60 7.30 -21.86
C LYS A 138 -8.48 8.34 -21.94
N HIS A 139 -7.25 7.87 -22.06
CA HIS A 139 -6.09 8.75 -22.24
C HIS A 139 -6.12 9.43 -23.62
N ASP A 140 -5.88 10.73 -23.63
CA ASP A 140 -5.57 11.46 -24.88
C ASP A 140 -4.17 11.02 -25.35
N PRO A 141 -4.02 10.55 -26.62
CA PRO A 141 -2.73 10.19 -27.18
C PRO A 141 -1.73 11.35 -27.25
N GLY A 142 -2.20 12.59 -27.43
CA GLY A 142 -1.37 13.78 -27.61
C GLY A 142 -0.65 13.84 -28.95
N PHE A 143 -1.01 12.99 -29.91
CA PHE A 143 -0.52 12.96 -31.29
C PHE A 143 -1.65 12.56 -32.24
N SER A 144 -1.47 12.82 -33.56
CA SER A 144 -2.51 12.54 -34.56
C SER A 144 -2.52 11.08 -35.04
N SER A 145 -3.68 10.63 -35.54
CA SER A 145 -3.82 9.32 -36.21
C SER A 145 -2.85 9.14 -37.37
N ASN A 146 -2.65 10.18 -38.19
CA ASN A 146 -1.66 10.15 -39.29
C ASN A 146 -0.23 9.91 -38.80
N TYR A 147 0.11 10.40 -37.59
CA TYR A 147 1.41 10.14 -37.02
C TYR A 147 1.56 8.67 -36.57
N LEU A 148 0.53 8.08 -35.97
CA LEU A 148 0.55 6.65 -35.63
C LEU A 148 0.63 5.78 -36.89
N GLU A 149 -0.14 6.09 -37.96
CA GLU A 149 -0.07 5.38 -39.25
C GLU A 149 1.37 5.43 -39.84
N LYS A 150 2.00 6.60 -39.77
CA LYS A 150 3.40 6.74 -40.18
C LYS A 150 4.32 5.82 -39.36
N LEU A 151 4.20 5.79 -38.05
CA LEU A 151 5.02 4.94 -37.17
C LEU A 151 4.80 3.45 -37.46
N LEU A 152 3.55 3.01 -37.62
CA LEU A 152 3.20 1.64 -38.03
C LEU A 152 3.89 1.23 -39.32
N ASN A 153 3.82 2.08 -40.32
CA ASN A 153 4.46 1.84 -41.64
C ASN A 153 6.00 1.80 -41.52
N GLU A 154 6.62 2.77 -40.86
CA GLU A 154 8.08 2.86 -40.71
C GLU A 154 8.68 1.69 -39.91
N THR A 155 7.90 1.11 -39.01
CA THR A 155 8.36 -0.02 -38.17
C THR A 155 7.85 -1.38 -38.67
N ASN A 156 7.11 -1.42 -39.74
CA ASN A 156 6.45 -2.62 -40.27
C ASN A 156 5.64 -3.34 -39.17
N THR A 157 4.84 -2.56 -38.42
CA THR A 157 3.99 -3.03 -37.33
C THR A 157 2.53 -3.01 -37.78
N ASN A 158 1.79 -4.08 -37.49
CA ASN A 158 0.36 -4.16 -37.76
C ASN A 158 -0.43 -3.85 -36.50
N LEU A 159 -1.52 -3.09 -36.67
CA LEU A 159 -2.56 -2.89 -35.65
C LEU A 159 -3.91 -3.00 -36.36
N GLU A 160 -4.81 -3.82 -35.84
CA GLU A 160 -6.14 -3.98 -36.43
C GLU A 160 -6.89 -2.65 -36.43
N LYS A 161 -7.70 -2.44 -37.49
CA LYS A 161 -8.40 -1.18 -37.68
C LYS A 161 -9.27 -0.79 -36.48
N GLU A 162 -10.00 -1.72 -35.90
CA GLU A 162 -10.85 -1.43 -34.72
C GLU A 162 -10.00 -0.97 -33.54
N ALA A 163 -8.88 -1.63 -33.26
CA ALA A 163 -7.94 -1.25 -32.20
C ALA A 163 -7.25 0.10 -32.48
N PHE A 164 -7.00 0.43 -33.75
CA PHE A 164 -6.52 1.74 -34.16
C PHE A 164 -7.56 2.84 -33.94
N ASP A 165 -8.80 2.59 -34.42
CA ASP A 165 -9.89 3.58 -34.36
C ASP A 165 -10.24 3.96 -32.90
N VAL A 166 -10.27 3.01 -31.97
CA VAL A 166 -10.60 3.28 -30.57
C VAL A 166 -9.58 4.17 -29.84
N ILE A 167 -8.33 4.24 -30.31
CA ILE A 167 -7.33 5.16 -29.74
C ILE A 167 -7.77 6.62 -29.95
N PHE A 168 -8.38 6.96 -31.09
CA PHE A 168 -8.72 8.31 -31.51
C PHE A 168 -10.22 8.63 -31.43
N ASN A 169 -11.05 7.68 -30.97
CA ASN A 169 -12.49 7.90 -30.82
C ASN A 169 -12.81 8.61 -29.50
N ASP A 170 -13.15 9.89 -29.54
CA ASP A 170 -13.46 10.70 -28.36
C ASP A 170 -14.79 10.31 -27.66
N GLU A 171 -15.67 9.58 -28.35
CA GLU A 171 -16.95 9.10 -27.82
C GLU A 171 -16.87 7.71 -27.15
N ASP A 172 -15.68 7.15 -27.03
CA ASP A 172 -15.48 5.81 -26.46
C ASP A 172 -15.88 5.74 -24.99
N SER A 173 -16.26 4.53 -24.56
CA SER A 173 -16.69 4.26 -23.20
C SER A 173 -15.57 4.52 -22.19
N LYS A 174 -15.95 4.89 -20.96
CA LYS A 174 -15.05 4.84 -19.81
C LYS A 174 -14.62 3.40 -19.52
N LYS A 175 -13.49 3.18 -18.85
CA LYS A 175 -13.12 1.84 -18.37
C LYS A 175 -14.27 1.23 -17.57
N VAL A 176 -14.75 1.93 -16.55
CA VAL A 176 -15.92 1.58 -15.74
C VAL A 176 -16.87 2.77 -15.70
N ASN A 177 -18.11 2.55 -16.13
CA ASN A 177 -19.18 3.54 -16.06
C ASN A 177 -20.16 3.19 -14.94
N LEU A 178 -20.34 4.08 -13.97
CA LEU A 178 -21.29 3.94 -12.87
C LEU A 178 -22.56 4.80 -13.06
N ASP A 179 -22.66 5.55 -14.16
CA ASP A 179 -23.85 6.33 -14.51
C ASP A 179 -24.89 5.43 -15.21
N ALA A 180 -25.93 5.06 -14.48
CA ALA A 180 -26.99 4.19 -14.99
C ALA A 180 -27.71 4.77 -16.23
N SER A 181 -27.75 6.11 -16.41
CA SER A 181 -28.37 6.74 -17.57
C SER A 181 -27.65 6.44 -18.89
N LYS A 182 -26.35 6.15 -18.83
CA LYS A 182 -25.51 5.76 -19.96
C LYS A 182 -25.46 4.23 -20.14
N GLY A 183 -26.07 3.47 -19.22
CA GLY A 183 -26.02 2.03 -19.14
C GLY A 183 -24.72 1.52 -18.52
N LEU A 184 -24.81 0.84 -17.37
CA LEU A 184 -23.63 0.37 -16.62
C LEU A 184 -22.69 -0.49 -17.47
N ILE A 185 -23.20 -1.53 -18.12
CA ILE A 185 -22.43 -2.47 -18.95
C ILE A 185 -22.07 -1.81 -20.29
N LYS A 186 -23.05 -1.27 -21.00
CA LYS A 186 -22.85 -0.69 -22.35
C LYS A 186 -21.92 0.53 -22.32
N GLY A 187 -21.96 1.31 -21.25
CA GLY A 187 -21.11 2.48 -21.05
C GLY A 187 -19.71 2.17 -20.49
N SER A 188 -19.37 0.87 -20.26
CA SER A 188 -18.08 0.43 -19.75
C SER A 188 -17.28 -0.30 -20.82
N ALA A 189 -15.98 -0.02 -20.91
CA ALA A 189 -15.05 -0.66 -21.85
C ALA A 189 -14.56 -2.02 -21.33
N VAL A 190 -14.65 -2.29 -20.01
CA VAL A 190 -14.19 -3.55 -19.41
C VAL A 190 -14.75 -4.79 -20.10
N ASN A 191 -13.90 -5.77 -20.32
CA ASN A 191 -14.19 -6.94 -21.14
C ASN A 191 -14.85 -8.11 -20.36
N PHE A 192 -15.68 -7.77 -19.38
CA PHE A 192 -16.36 -8.76 -18.52
C PHE A 192 -17.69 -9.26 -19.10
N TYR A 193 -18.21 -8.54 -20.08
CA TYR A 193 -19.51 -8.85 -20.72
C TYR A 193 -19.38 -8.81 -22.24
N GLY A 194 -20.19 -9.66 -22.90
CA GLY A 194 -20.34 -9.56 -24.34
C GLY A 194 -21.03 -8.25 -24.75
N PRO A 195 -20.79 -7.75 -25.97
CA PRO A 195 -21.26 -6.43 -26.41
C PRO A 195 -22.79 -6.29 -26.43
N ASP A 196 -23.50 -7.39 -26.50
CA ASP A 196 -24.97 -7.48 -26.53
C ASP A 196 -25.60 -7.90 -25.21
N VAL A 197 -24.80 -8.03 -24.13
CA VAL A 197 -25.29 -8.36 -22.78
C VAL A 197 -25.78 -7.09 -22.10
N THR A 198 -26.97 -7.16 -21.51
CA THR A 198 -27.59 -6.06 -20.78
C THR A 198 -27.53 -6.28 -19.27
N VAL A 199 -27.80 -5.24 -18.48
CA VAL A 199 -27.92 -5.34 -17.01
C VAL A 199 -29.00 -6.36 -16.63
N GLU A 200 -30.16 -6.34 -17.32
CA GLU A 200 -31.25 -7.29 -17.09
C GLU A 200 -30.84 -8.75 -17.40
N ASP A 201 -30.05 -8.96 -18.45
CA ASP A 201 -29.51 -10.29 -18.75
C ASP A 201 -28.67 -10.84 -17.60
N VAL A 202 -27.79 -10.00 -17.03
CA VAL A 202 -26.93 -10.39 -15.90
C VAL A 202 -27.76 -10.74 -14.67
N GLU A 203 -28.71 -9.88 -14.31
CA GLU A 203 -29.58 -10.08 -13.15
C GLU A 203 -30.45 -11.34 -13.31
N ASN A 204 -31.03 -11.53 -14.48
CA ASN A 204 -31.82 -12.70 -14.80
C ASN A 204 -31.00 -13.99 -14.85
N TYR A 205 -29.74 -13.91 -15.24
CA TYR A 205 -28.86 -15.09 -15.29
C TYR A 205 -28.52 -15.56 -13.88
N TYR A 206 -27.98 -14.69 -13.04
CA TYR A 206 -27.53 -15.07 -11.69
C TYR A 206 -28.68 -15.33 -10.71
N SER A 207 -29.81 -14.65 -10.84
CA SER A 207 -30.99 -14.92 -9.99
C SER A 207 -31.56 -16.35 -10.13
N LYS A 208 -31.29 -17.03 -11.26
CA LYS A 208 -31.72 -18.41 -11.51
C LYS A 208 -30.78 -19.47 -10.95
N ILE A 209 -29.56 -19.08 -10.60
CA ILE A 209 -28.57 -20.00 -10.05
C ILE A 209 -28.87 -20.22 -8.57
N LYS A 210 -29.25 -21.44 -8.23
CA LYS A 210 -29.51 -21.84 -6.83
C LYS A 210 -28.16 -22.02 -6.12
N VAL A 211 -27.90 -21.22 -5.09
CA VAL A 211 -26.77 -21.43 -4.19
C VAL A 211 -27.16 -22.52 -3.19
N PRO A 212 -26.45 -23.66 -3.14
CA PRO A 212 -26.84 -24.80 -2.30
C PRO A 212 -26.82 -24.50 -0.79
N ASN A 213 -25.96 -23.59 -0.35
CA ASN A 213 -25.80 -23.20 1.05
C ASN A 213 -25.90 -21.69 1.19
N SER A 214 -26.99 -21.21 1.82
CA SER A 214 -27.22 -19.77 2.05
C SER A 214 -26.24 -19.16 3.05
N ASP A 215 -25.64 -19.97 3.95
CA ASP A 215 -24.71 -19.52 4.98
C ASP A 215 -23.27 -19.38 4.43
N LYS A 216 -22.99 -20.01 3.29
CA LYS A 216 -21.71 -19.96 2.57
C LYS A 216 -21.95 -19.60 1.09
N PRO A 217 -22.36 -18.39 0.78
CA PRO A 217 -22.64 -17.96 -0.58
C PRO A 217 -21.36 -17.94 -1.41
N ILE A 218 -21.43 -18.56 -2.59
CA ILE A 218 -20.35 -18.55 -3.59
C ILE A 218 -20.37 -17.20 -4.32
N SER A 219 -19.19 -16.64 -4.62
CA SER A 219 -19.02 -15.42 -5.41
C SER A 219 -19.26 -15.68 -6.89
N LEU A 220 -20.53 -15.87 -7.28
CA LEU A 220 -20.93 -16.20 -8.66
C LEU A 220 -20.37 -15.20 -9.67
N GLY A 221 -19.81 -15.71 -10.76
CA GLY A 221 -19.26 -14.88 -11.85
C GLY A 221 -17.88 -14.31 -11.59
N LEU A 222 -17.25 -14.55 -10.45
CA LEU A 222 -15.97 -13.97 -10.07
C LEU A 222 -14.86 -14.17 -11.12
N ASN A 223 -14.81 -15.35 -11.71
CA ASN A 223 -13.79 -15.80 -12.66
C ASN A 223 -14.37 -16.14 -14.04
N SER A 224 -15.28 -15.33 -14.55
CA SER A 224 -15.89 -15.59 -15.84
C SER A 224 -16.26 -14.33 -16.61
N LYS A 225 -16.39 -14.45 -17.93
CA LYS A 225 -17.03 -13.49 -18.82
C LYS A 225 -18.41 -14.01 -19.20
N LEU A 226 -19.44 -13.16 -19.08
CA LEU A 226 -20.78 -13.49 -19.54
C LEU A 226 -21.03 -12.93 -20.94
N LEU A 227 -21.45 -13.77 -21.87
CA LEU A 227 -21.73 -13.37 -23.25
C LEU A 227 -22.95 -14.11 -23.80
N LYS A 228 -23.46 -13.72 -24.98
CA LYS A 228 -24.50 -14.42 -25.70
C LYS A 228 -23.91 -15.25 -26.83
N GLU A 229 -24.24 -16.56 -26.84
CA GLU A 229 -23.96 -17.45 -27.96
C GLU A 229 -25.30 -17.98 -28.50
N ASN A 230 -25.59 -17.74 -29.75
CA ASN A 230 -26.84 -18.10 -30.39
C ASN A 230 -28.10 -17.64 -29.58
N GLY A 231 -28.02 -16.42 -29.01
CA GLY A 231 -29.09 -15.82 -28.20
C GLY A 231 -29.21 -16.35 -26.78
N LYS A 232 -28.35 -17.26 -26.33
CA LYS A 232 -28.31 -17.78 -24.97
C LYS A 232 -27.14 -17.22 -24.18
N LEU A 233 -27.37 -16.87 -22.93
CA LEU A 233 -26.33 -16.45 -22.02
C LEU A 233 -25.43 -17.62 -21.64
N VAL A 234 -24.11 -17.44 -21.77
CA VAL A 234 -23.06 -18.42 -21.49
C VAL A 234 -21.94 -17.76 -20.74
N GLU A 235 -21.45 -18.39 -19.68
CA GLU A 235 -20.21 -18.00 -19.01
C GLU A 235 -19.00 -18.66 -19.66
N LYS A 236 -18.01 -17.83 -20.02
CA LYS A 236 -16.66 -18.29 -20.38
C LYS A 236 -15.79 -18.19 -19.12
N VAL A 237 -15.61 -19.32 -18.48
CA VAL A 237 -14.83 -19.42 -17.25
C VAL A 237 -13.34 -19.28 -17.55
N TRP A 238 -12.66 -18.50 -16.72
CA TRP A 238 -11.21 -18.27 -16.78
C TRP A 238 -10.51 -19.42 -16.06
N LYS A 239 -9.97 -20.32 -16.84
CA LYS A 239 -9.37 -21.56 -16.36
C LYS A 239 -8.56 -22.27 -17.45
N LEU A 240 -7.79 -23.27 -17.08
CA LEU A 240 -7.12 -24.16 -18.03
C LEU A 240 -8.15 -24.78 -19.02
N ASN A 241 -7.84 -24.78 -20.31
CA ASN A 241 -8.73 -25.16 -21.39
C ASN A 241 -10.04 -24.32 -21.48
N GLY A 242 -10.02 -23.13 -20.89
CA GLY A 242 -11.09 -22.14 -20.98
C GLY A 242 -10.58 -20.82 -21.55
N MET A 243 -11.17 -19.71 -21.13
CA MET A 243 -10.64 -18.38 -21.46
C MET A 243 -9.37 -18.14 -20.65
N TYR A 244 -8.37 -17.48 -21.26
CA TYR A 244 -7.01 -17.24 -20.71
C TYR A 244 -6.22 -18.53 -20.44
N SER A 245 -6.45 -19.59 -21.27
CA SER A 245 -5.85 -20.91 -21.02
C SER A 245 -4.33 -20.89 -21.05
N GLU A 246 -3.71 -20.11 -21.94
CA GLU A 246 -2.25 -20.04 -22.11
C GLU A 246 -1.59 -19.37 -20.90
N GLU A 247 -2.10 -18.23 -20.48
CA GLU A 247 -1.61 -17.51 -19.30
C GLU A 247 -1.81 -18.34 -18.03
N ILE A 248 -2.98 -19.00 -17.92
CA ILE A 248 -3.29 -19.85 -16.76
C ILE A 248 -2.41 -21.10 -16.74
N GLU A 249 -2.09 -21.70 -17.86
CA GLU A 249 -1.14 -22.84 -17.94
C GLU A 249 0.25 -22.44 -17.40
N ASN A 250 0.74 -21.25 -17.79
CA ASN A 250 2.00 -20.70 -17.29
C ASN A 250 1.94 -20.38 -15.80
N ILE A 251 0.83 -19.80 -15.31
CA ILE A 251 0.62 -19.58 -13.86
C ILE A 251 0.70 -20.91 -13.10
N ILE A 252 0.00 -21.95 -13.56
CA ILE A 252 0.02 -23.30 -12.97
C ILE A 252 1.44 -23.88 -12.97
N TYR A 253 2.20 -23.72 -14.05
CA TYR A 253 3.57 -24.19 -14.12
C TYR A 253 4.44 -23.57 -13.02
N TRP A 254 4.40 -22.23 -12.87
CA TRP A 254 5.19 -21.55 -11.86
C TRP A 254 4.71 -21.81 -10.44
N LEU A 255 3.40 -21.90 -10.21
CA LEU A 255 2.83 -22.28 -8.91
C LEU A 255 3.24 -23.72 -8.52
N SER A 256 3.29 -24.63 -9.48
CA SER A 256 3.76 -26.00 -9.22
C SER A 256 5.23 -26.01 -8.77
N LYS A 257 6.07 -25.14 -9.38
CA LYS A 257 7.44 -24.93 -8.93
C LYS A 257 7.51 -24.32 -7.54
N ALA A 258 6.66 -23.32 -7.25
CA ALA A 258 6.59 -22.70 -5.93
C ALA A 258 6.18 -23.72 -4.85
N SER A 259 5.21 -24.59 -5.13
CA SER A 259 4.71 -25.60 -4.20
C SER A 259 5.80 -26.59 -3.74
N GLU A 260 6.84 -26.86 -4.57
CA GLU A 260 8.00 -27.67 -4.18
C GLU A 260 8.81 -27.02 -3.04
N PHE A 261 8.69 -25.70 -2.85
CA PHE A 261 9.43 -24.90 -1.87
C PHE A 261 8.53 -24.31 -0.77
N ALA A 262 7.29 -24.79 -0.65
CA ALA A 262 6.39 -24.37 0.42
C ALA A 262 7.06 -24.57 1.80
N GLU A 263 6.89 -23.57 2.68
CA GLU A 263 7.53 -23.53 3.99
C GLU A 263 6.95 -24.57 4.97
N ASN A 264 5.68 -24.96 4.74
CA ASN A 264 4.98 -25.93 5.56
C ASN A 264 3.82 -26.59 4.78
N GLU A 265 3.25 -27.66 5.35
CA GLU A 265 2.18 -28.45 4.72
C GLU A 265 0.89 -27.66 4.51
N LYS A 266 0.58 -26.67 5.37
CA LYS A 266 -0.61 -25.82 5.22
C LYS A 266 -0.46 -24.90 4.01
N GLN A 267 0.70 -24.26 3.85
CA GLN A 267 1.01 -23.43 2.70
C GLN A 267 1.00 -24.23 1.41
N LYS A 268 1.63 -25.44 1.43
CA LYS A 268 1.60 -26.36 0.30
C LYS A 268 0.16 -26.71 -0.11
N LYS A 269 -0.70 -27.04 0.85
CA LYS A 269 -2.13 -27.29 0.59
C LYS A 269 -2.81 -26.08 -0.05
N GLY A 270 -2.49 -24.87 0.39
CA GLY A 270 -2.96 -23.63 -0.21
C GLY A 270 -2.58 -23.54 -1.69
N PHE A 271 -1.31 -23.76 -2.03
CA PHE A 271 -0.86 -23.75 -3.43
C PHE A 271 -1.54 -24.86 -4.27
N ASP A 272 -1.66 -26.06 -3.75
CA ASP A 272 -2.30 -27.17 -4.45
C ASP A 272 -3.80 -26.88 -4.73
N LEU A 273 -4.49 -26.20 -3.81
CA LEU A 273 -5.88 -25.73 -4.01
C LEU A 273 -5.97 -24.60 -5.03
N LEU A 274 -5.01 -23.65 -5.02
CA LEU A 274 -4.97 -22.56 -6.00
C LEU A 274 -4.70 -23.11 -7.42
N ILE A 275 -3.78 -24.05 -7.57
CA ILE A 275 -3.54 -24.77 -8.83
C ILE A 275 -4.83 -25.44 -9.31
N LYS A 276 -5.49 -26.20 -8.43
CA LYS A 276 -6.74 -26.89 -8.75
C LYS A 276 -7.85 -25.92 -9.13
N TYR A 277 -7.92 -24.75 -8.50
CA TYR A 277 -8.85 -23.69 -8.89
C TYR A 277 -8.59 -23.22 -10.33
N TYR A 278 -7.35 -22.95 -10.69
CA TYR A 278 -7.00 -22.56 -12.06
C TYR A 278 -7.25 -23.66 -13.10
N GLU A 279 -7.06 -24.92 -12.72
CA GLU A 279 -7.39 -26.07 -13.60
C GLU A 279 -8.89 -26.19 -13.86
N THR A 280 -9.71 -26.01 -12.83
CA THR A 280 -11.16 -26.32 -12.88
C THR A 280 -12.07 -25.10 -13.06
N GLY A 281 -11.64 -23.94 -12.57
CA GLY A 281 -12.47 -22.74 -12.46
C GLY A 281 -13.59 -22.85 -11.41
N ASP A 282 -13.54 -23.83 -10.52
CA ASP A 282 -14.57 -24.08 -9.51
C ASP A 282 -14.44 -23.11 -8.33
N LEU A 283 -15.46 -22.29 -8.12
CA LEU A 283 -15.53 -21.31 -7.04
C LEU A 283 -15.65 -21.93 -5.63
N ASN A 284 -16.06 -23.20 -5.50
CA ASN A 284 -15.99 -23.88 -4.20
C ASN A 284 -14.53 -24.17 -3.83
N ILE A 285 -13.70 -24.54 -4.82
CA ILE A 285 -12.25 -24.72 -4.60
C ILE A 285 -11.58 -23.39 -4.30
N TRP A 286 -12.04 -22.30 -4.92
CA TRP A 286 -11.58 -20.94 -4.57
C TRP A 286 -11.87 -20.60 -3.10
N ASP A 287 -13.06 -20.92 -2.61
CA ASP A 287 -13.41 -20.72 -1.20
C ASP A 287 -12.57 -21.63 -0.28
N GLU A 288 -12.34 -22.90 -0.66
CA GLU A 288 -11.44 -23.81 0.08
C GLU A 288 -10.00 -23.26 0.14
N TYR A 289 -9.51 -22.71 -0.98
CA TYR A 289 -8.20 -22.04 -1.03
C TYR A 289 -8.16 -20.86 -0.06
N ASN A 290 -9.15 -19.98 -0.09
CA ASN A 290 -9.21 -18.81 0.78
C ASN A 290 -9.23 -19.19 2.27
N VAL A 291 -9.96 -20.25 2.64
CA VAL A 291 -9.94 -20.79 4.01
C VAL A 291 -8.55 -21.29 4.37
N ALA A 292 -7.93 -22.13 3.52
CA ALA A 292 -6.59 -22.66 3.77
C ALA A 292 -5.54 -21.53 3.86
N TRP A 293 -5.66 -20.49 3.03
CA TRP A 293 -4.77 -19.33 3.04
C TRP A 293 -4.90 -18.53 4.33
N VAL A 294 -6.12 -18.24 4.81
CA VAL A 294 -6.36 -17.54 6.08
C VAL A 294 -5.80 -18.31 7.26
N GLU A 295 -5.98 -19.64 7.27
CA GLU A 295 -5.51 -20.52 8.34
C GLU A 295 -3.98 -20.77 8.33
N THR A 296 -3.29 -20.41 7.24
CA THR A 296 -1.83 -20.48 7.14
C THR A 296 -1.23 -19.20 7.69
N ILE A 297 -0.90 -19.21 8.98
CA ILE A 297 -0.32 -18.07 9.70
C ILE A 297 1.19 -18.24 9.97
N GLU A 298 1.71 -19.45 9.77
CA GLU A 298 3.13 -19.78 9.92
C GLU A 298 3.86 -19.62 8.59
N GLY A 299 5.09 -19.18 8.63
CA GLY A 299 5.98 -18.93 7.49
C GLY A 299 6.33 -17.46 7.34
N ASP A 300 7.33 -17.19 6.53
CA ASP A 300 7.87 -15.86 6.28
C ASP A 300 7.49 -15.33 4.89
N VAL A 301 6.99 -16.19 4.01
CA VAL A 301 6.55 -15.86 2.65
C VAL A 301 5.05 -16.08 2.53
N ASP A 302 4.31 -15.08 2.04
CA ASP A 302 2.88 -15.20 1.75
C ASP A 302 2.57 -14.76 0.32
N TYR A 303 1.45 -15.22 -0.22
CA TYR A 303 1.09 -15.02 -1.60
C TYR A 303 -0.40 -14.75 -1.78
N ILE A 304 -0.69 -13.69 -2.49
CA ILE A 304 -2.02 -13.35 -2.99
C ILE A 304 -1.99 -13.54 -4.50
N ASN A 305 -2.90 -14.32 -5.04
CA ASN A 305 -3.06 -14.49 -6.47
C ASN A 305 -4.43 -15.02 -6.82
N GLY A 306 -5.07 -14.43 -7.82
CA GLY A 306 -6.38 -14.85 -8.29
C GLY A 306 -7.16 -13.75 -9.00
N PHE A 307 -8.44 -13.99 -9.16
CA PHE A 307 -9.43 -13.00 -9.59
C PHE A 307 -10.13 -12.48 -8.32
N ILE A 308 -9.80 -11.25 -7.89
CA ILE A 308 -10.04 -10.85 -6.48
C ILE A 308 -10.95 -9.64 -6.37
N GLU A 309 -10.51 -8.46 -6.80
CA GLU A 309 -11.21 -7.21 -6.59
C GLU A 309 -12.25 -6.94 -7.67
N VAL A 310 -13.47 -6.61 -7.26
CA VAL A 310 -14.61 -6.46 -8.17
C VAL A 310 -14.92 -5.00 -8.54
N TYR A 311 -14.06 -4.04 -8.17
CA TYR A 311 -14.27 -2.61 -8.43
C TYR A 311 -14.31 -2.26 -9.92
N ASN A 312 -13.61 -3.02 -10.75
CA ASN A 312 -13.60 -2.82 -12.19
C ASN A 312 -14.84 -3.40 -12.90
N ASP A 313 -15.70 -4.16 -12.21
CA ASP A 313 -16.98 -4.59 -12.77
C ASP A 313 -18.12 -3.63 -12.35
N PRO A 314 -18.81 -2.96 -13.29
CA PRO A 314 -19.92 -2.08 -12.95
C PRO A 314 -21.11 -2.80 -12.29
N LYS A 315 -21.13 -4.14 -12.29
CA LYS A 315 -22.12 -4.97 -11.59
C LYS A 315 -21.55 -5.66 -10.33
N GLY A 316 -20.24 -5.58 -10.10
CA GLY A 316 -19.57 -6.11 -8.91
C GLY A 316 -19.52 -7.65 -8.81
N TYR A 317 -19.54 -8.36 -9.94
CA TYR A 317 -19.42 -9.83 -9.98
C TYR A 317 -18.01 -10.32 -10.29
N ARG A 318 -17.30 -9.65 -11.23
CA ARG A 318 -16.04 -10.14 -11.81
C ARG A 318 -14.84 -9.60 -11.07
N GLY A 319 -13.96 -10.53 -10.67
CA GLY A 319 -12.69 -10.20 -10.07
C GLY A 319 -11.63 -9.81 -11.10
N SER A 320 -10.90 -8.74 -10.85
CA SER A 320 -9.69 -8.41 -11.59
C SER A 320 -8.57 -9.38 -11.22
N TYR A 321 -7.71 -9.72 -12.19
CA TYR A 321 -6.50 -10.48 -11.91
C TYR A 321 -5.54 -9.67 -11.05
N GLU A 322 -5.07 -10.26 -9.96
CA GLU A 322 -4.16 -9.63 -9.01
C GLU A 322 -3.15 -10.63 -8.47
N SER A 323 -1.93 -10.16 -8.25
CA SER A 323 -0.87 -10.93 -7.60
C SER A 323 0.01 -10.04 -6.74
N VAL A 324 0.24 -10.45 -5.48
CA VAL A 324 1.18 -9.81 -4.56
C VAL A 324 1.99 -10.89 -3.84
N VAL A 325 3.31 -10.84 -3.97
CA VAL A 325 4.25 -11.69 -3.23
C VAL A 325 4.76 -10.89 -2.04
N GLN A 326 4.64 -11.44 -0.87
CA GLN A 326 4.96 -10.77 0.40
C GLN A 326 5.99 -11.58 1.18
N ILE A 327 6.88 -10.88 1.85
CA ILE A 327 7.74 -11.45 2.87
C ILE A 327 7.49 -10.75 4.21
N LYS A 328 7.65 -11.48 5.29
CA LYS A 328 7.48 -10.95 6.64
C LYS A 328 8.44 -9.77 6.88
N ASP A 329 7.94 -8.69 7.43
CA ASP A 329 8.79 -7.65 7.99
C ASP A 329 9.26 -8.10 9.37
N PHE A 330 10.48 -8.62 9.45
CA PHE A 330 11.01 -9.22 10.67
C PHE A 330 11.17 -8.21 11.81
N GLU A 331 11.62 -7.00 11.48
CA GLU A 331 11.81 -5.94 12.47
C GLU A 331 10.47 -5.46 13.02
N MET A 332 9.52 -5.17 12.13
CA MET A 332 8.21 -4.67 12.52
C MET A 332 7.38 -5.75 13.22
N SER A 333 7.44 -7.01 12.76
CA SER A 333 6.79 -8.14 13.42
C SER A 333 7.27 -8.30 14.87
N LYS A 334 8.57 -8.18 15.11
CA LYS A 334 9.11 -8.22 16.47
C LYS A 334 8.57 -7.08 17.33
N LYS A 335 8.53 -5.85 16.81
CA LYS A 335 7.93 -4.70 17.53
C LYS A 335 6.46 -4.95 17.85
N MET A 336 5.69 -5.51 16.90
CA MET A 336 4.28 -5.88 17.10
C MET A 336 4.11 -6.93 18.19
N ASP A 337 4.94 -7.96 18.21
CA ASP A 337 4.95 -9.00 19.22
C ASP A 337 5.26 -8.42 20.63
N ASP A 338 6.27 -7.54 20.71
CA ASP A 338 6.64 -6.87 21.97
C ASP A 338 5.49 -5.97 22.49
N VAL A 339 4.78 -5.26 21.61
CA VAL A 339 3.58 -4.50 21.96
C VAL A 339 2.45 -5.42 22.40
N SER A 340 2.18 -6.50 21.65
CA SER A 340 1.11 -7.46 21.94
C SER A 340 1.31 -8.18 23.28
N ASN A 341 2.54 -8.59 23.57
CA ASN A 341 2.91 -9.23 24.85
C ASN A 341 2.70 -8.30 26.06
N ASN A 342 2.62 -6.99 25.84
CA ASN A 342 2.34 -6.00 26.86
C ASN A 342 0.91 -5.43 26.79
N ALA A 343 0.00 -6.02 26.02
CA ALA A 343 -1.33 -5.48 25.78
C ALA A 343 -2.12 -5.20 27.06
N GLN A 344 -2.06 -6.10 28.05
CA GLN A 344 -2.71 -5.90 29.34
C GLN A 344 -2.13 -4.70 30.10
N TRP A 345 -0.81 -4.50 30.05
CA TRP A 345 -0.20 -3.33 30.69
C TRP A 345 -0.72 -2.02 30.08
N PHE A 346 -0.84 -1.94 28.75
CA PHE A 346 -1.39 -0.77 28.08
C PHE A 346 -2.85 -0.51 28.47
N GLU A 347 -3.68 -1.56 28.53
CA GLU A 347 -5.07 -1.44 28.99
C GLU A 347 -5.16 -0.90 30.42
N ASP A 348 -4.39 -1.50 31.36
CA ASP A 348 -4.39 -1.14 32.75
C ASP A 348 -3.90 0.30 32.99
N ASN A 349 -2.97 0.79 32.20
CA ASN A 349 -2.40 2.14 32.29
C ASN A 349 -3.06 3.16 31.32
N SER A 350 -4.05 2.74 30.55
CA SER A 350 -4.85 3.63 29.71
C SER A 350 -5.65 4.62 30.55
N PRO A 351 -5.83 5.89 30.11
CA PRO A 351 -6.57 6.91 30.82
C PRO A 351 -8.10 6.71 30.83
N ILE A 352 -8.61 5.66 30.15
CA ILE A 352 -10.05 5.36 30.08
C ILE A 352 -10.63 4.98 31.46
N MET A 353 -11.94 5.12 31.62
CA MET A 353 -12.60 4.78 32.90
C MET A 353 -12.46 3.29 33.21
N LYS A 354 -12.27 2.94 34.48
CA LYS A 354 -12.10 1.55 34.92
C LYS A 354 -13.25 0.64 34.48
N SER A 355 -14.49 1.14 34.48
CA SER A 355 -15.67 0.40 34.00
C SER A 355 -15.63 0.04 32.52
N HIS A 356 -14.86 0.77 31.74
CA HIS A 356 -14.72 0.58 30.29
C HIS A 356 -13.47 -0.20 29.88
N LYS A 357 -12.63 -0.59 30.85
CA LYS A 357 -11.46 -1.46 30.61
C LYS A 357 -11.89 -2.91 30.47
N LYS A 358 -11.16 -3.64 29.65
CA LYS A 358 -11.25 -5.09 29.57
C LYS A 358 -10.50 -5.72 30.76
N ASP A 359 -11.05 -6.79 31.32
CA ASP A 359 -10.37 -7.56 32.37
C ASP A 359 -9.18 -8.36 31.78
N SER A 360 -9.24 -8.73 30.55
CA SER A 360 -8.17 -9.42 29.82
C SER A 360 -8.13 -8.91 28.39
N VAL A 361 -6.96 -8.45 27.94
CA VAL A 361 -6.69 -7.99 26.57
C VAL A 361 -5.69 -8.93 25.92
N VAL A 362 -6.08 -9.44 24.76
CA VAL A 362 -5.16 -10.09 23.85
C VAL A 362 -4.92 -9.11 22.71
N GLY A 363 -3.67 -8.79 22.42
CA GLY A 363 -3.32 -7.92 21.31
C GLY A 363 -3.84 -8.51 19.98
N ILE A 364 -4.30 -7.65 19.09
CA ILE A 364 -4.69 -8.07 17.75
C ILE A 364 -3.41 -8.42 16.99
N SER A 365 -3.41 -9.56 16.30
CA SER A 365 -2.35 -9.89 15.35
C SER A 365 -2.50 -8.98 14.13
N TYR A 366 -1.56 -8.07 13.95
CA TYR A 366 -1.45 -7.21 12.79
C TYR A 366 -0.11 -7.48 12.13
N ASN A 367 -0.11 -7.75 10.84
CA ASN A 367 1.09 -8.12 10.12
C ASN A 367 1.53 -6.97 9.20
N THR A 368 2.76 -6.53 9.41
CA THR A 368 3.45 -5.71 8.41
C THR A 368 4.30 -6.65 7.55
N VAL A 369 4.17 -6.49 6.25
CA VAL A 369 4.89 -7.28 5.26
C VAL A 369 5.63 -6.38 4.30
N ASN A 370 6.68 -6.92 3.67
CA ASN A 370 7.40 -6.28 2.59
C ASN A 370 7.00 -6.94 1.27
N VAL A 371 6.57 -6.14 0.32
CA VAL A 371 6.26 -6.60 -1.04
C VAL A 371 7.56 -6.96 -1.74
N ALA A 372 7.60 -8.13 -2.37
CA ALA A 372 8.72 -8.59 -3.18
C ALA A 372 8.41 -8.59 -4.69
N GLY A 373 7.12 -8.60 -5.06
CA GLY A 373 6.68 -8.50 -6.45
C GLY A 373 5.17 -8.36 -6.56
N GLU A 374 4.72 -7.64 -7.58
CA GLU A 374 3.31 -7.38 -7.86
C GLU A 374 2.99 -7.51 -9.34
N ALA A 375 1.75 -7.87 -9.64
CA ALA A 375 1.23 -7.91 -11.00
C ALA A 375 -0.30 -7.74 -11.02
N GLY A 376 -0.85 -7.45 -12.18
CA GLY A 376 -2.28 -7.26 -12.36
C GLY A 376 -2.79 -5.96 -11.77
N ASP A 377 -3.90 -5.99 -11.06
CA ASP A 377 -4.57 -4.79 -10.52
C ASP A 377 -3.74 -4.07 -9.44
N SER A 378 -2.89 -4.79 -8.72
CA SER A 378 -1.97 -4.21 -7.72
C SER A 378 -0.76 -3.49 -8.31
N SER A 379 -0.50 -3.56 -9.62
CA SER A 379 0.72 -3.02 -10.24
C SER A 379 0.44 -2.28 -11.56
N PRO A 380 1.13 -1.18 -11.84
CA PRO A 380 2.08 -0.41 -11.02
C PRO A 380 1.47 0.48 -9.93
N SER A 381 0.14 0.66 -9.89
CA SER A 381 -0.55 1.47 -8.87
C SER A 381 -0.77 0.63 -7.61
N THR A 382 0.26 0.51 -6.80
CA THR A 382 0.33 -0.36 -5.63
C THR A 382 -0.56 0.10 -4.48
N PRO A 383 -1.37 -0.79 -3.86
CA PRO A 383 -2.07 -0.50 -2.62
C PRO A 383 -1.10 -0.30 -1.45
N ILE A 384 -1.57 0.31 -0.36
CA ILE A 384 -0.77 0.49 0.87
C ILE A 384 -1.09 -0.56 1.94
N GLY A 385 -2.14 -1.31 1.73
CA GLY A 385 -2.58 -2.38 2.62
C GLY A 385 -3.61 -3.28 1.95
N ILE A 386 -3.78 -4.47 2.46
CA ILE A 386 -4.66 -5.50 1.91
C ILE A 386 -5.44 -6.15 3.05
N ASN A 387 -6.73 -6.41 2.83
CA ASN A 387 -7.59 -7.12 3.78
C ASN A 387 -8.45 -8.15 3.05
N LEU A 388 -8.04 -9.39 3.06
CA LEU A 388 -8.65 -10.50 2.32
C LEU A 388 -8.97 -11.69 3.24
N PRO A 389 -9.85 -12.60 2.81
CA PRO A 389 -10.62 -12.64 1.57
C PRO A 389 -11.84 -11.70 1.57
N ASN A 390 -12.41 -11.45 0.39
CA ASN A 390 -13.62 -10.63 0.25
C ASN A 390 -14.92 -11.39 0.63
N ALA A 391 -14.88 -12.71 0.70
CA ALA A 391 -16.02 -13.54 1.09
C ALA A 391 -16.38 -13.36 2.58
N ASN A 392 -17.52 -12.70 2.84
CA ASN A 392 -17.93 -12.35 4.20
C ASN A 392 -18.10 -13.56 5.13
N TRP A 393 -18.62 -14.67 4.64
CA TRP A 393 -18.79 -15.88 5.44
C TRP A 393 -17.45 -16.47 5.91
N ILE A 394 -16.40 -16.39 5.07
CA ILE A 394 -15.05 -16.84 5.44
C ILE A 394 -14.50 -15.93 6.54
N ARG A 395 -14.65 -14.61 6.38
CA ARG A 395 -14.23 -13.64 7.42
C ARG A 395 -14.89 -13.92 8.78
N VAL A 396 -16.17 -14.23 8.77
CA VAL A 396 -16.92 -14.50 10.01
C VAL A 396 -16.52 -15.83 10.64
N MET A 397 -16.29 -16.88 9.86
CA MET A 397 -16.07 -18.24 10.36
C MET A 397 -14.59 -18.58 10.56
N HIS A 398 -13.69 -18.04 9.73
CA HIS A 398 -12.27 -18.38 9.68
C HIS A 398 -11.36 -17.17 9.91
N GLY A 399 -11.88 -15.95 9.84
CA GLY A 399 -11.12 -14.71 9.95
C GLY A 399 -10.67 -14.14 8.60
N SER A 400 -9.75 -13.18 8.68
CA SER A 400 -9.14 -12.53 7.52
C SER A 400 -7.67 -12.22 7.81
N LYS A 401 -6.87 -12.09 6.76
CA LYS A 401 -5.53 -11.50 6.86
C LYS A 401 -5.62 -10.03 6.49
N SER A 402 -5.25 -9.17 7.44
CA SER A 402 -5.07 -7.74 7.24
C SER A 402 -3.60 -7.44 7.33
N VAL A 403 -3.03 -6.85 6.28
CA VAL A 403 -1.60 -6.57 6.20
C VAL A 403 -1.35 -5.13 5.74
N SER A 404 -0.32 -4.50 6.31
CA SER A 404 0.24 -3.25 5.83
C SER A 404 1.48 -3.54 4.99
N LEU A 405 1.60 -2.87 3.85
CA LEU A 405 2.74 -3.02 2.94
C LEU A 405 3.85 -2.03 3.36
N GLY A 406 4.68 -2.43 4.33
CA GLY A 406 5.63 -1.58 5.02
C GLY A 406 6.62 -0.89 4.11
N ASN A 407 7.28 -1.64 3.22
CA ASN A 407 8.24 -1.08 2.28
C ASN A 407 7.60 -0.15 1.23
N ILE A 408 6.35 -0.37 0.85
CA ILE A 408 5.59 0.51 -0.04
C ILE A 408 5.28 1.84 0.66
N LEU A 409 4.78 1.78 1.89
CA LEU A 409 4.54 2.98 2.72
C LEU A 409 5.82 3.77 2.93
N TYR A 410 6.93 3.08 3.24
CA TYR A 410 8.25 3.69 3.39
C TYR A 410 8.70 4.38 2.11
N ALA A 411 8.57 3.73 0.96
CA ALA A 411 8.94 4.28 -0.33
C ALA A 411 8.10 5.51 -0.69
N TYR A 412 6.79 5.49 -0.46
CA TYR A 412 5.93 6.68 -0.64
C TYR A 412 6.38 7.85 0.25
N GLY A 413 6.73 7.59 1.50
CA GLY A 413 7.22 8.59 2.44
C GLY A 413 8.53 9.24 1.98
N ASN A 414 9.47 8.44 1.50
CA ASN A 414 10.81 8.87 1.09
C ASN A 414 10.88 9.45 -0.33
N ALA A 415 9.97 9.06 -1.22
CA ALA A 415 9.85 9.65 -2.54
C ALA A 415 9.11 11.01 -2.52
N GLY A 416 8.45 11.34 -1.42
CA GLY A 416 7.85 12.64 -1.16
C GLY A 416 8.92 13.69 -0.90
N SER A 417 8.80 14.85 -1.53
CA SER A 417 9.77 15.91 -1.46
C SER A 417 10.12 16.31 -0.01
N SER A 418 11.39 16.20 0.37
CA SER A 418 11.97 16.81 1.59
C SER A 418 11.60 18.30 1.73
N GLY A 419 11.25 18.94 0.63
CA GLY A 419 10.78 20.30 0.56
C GLY A 419 9.45 20.59 1.26
N ARG A 420 8.50 19.62 1.31
CA ARG A 420 7.23 19.83 2.02
C ARG A 420 7.42 19.91 3.53
N LEU A 421 8.24 19.04 4.11
CA LEU A 421 8.55 19.14 5.53
C LEU A 421 9.12 20.52 5.87
N ASN A 422 10.12 20.99 5.12
CA ASN A 422 10.72 22.31 5.31
C ASN A 422 9.72 23.46 5.12
N GLU A 423 8.69 23.29 4.28
CA GLU A 423 7.66 24.31 4.07
C GLU A 423 6.65 24.41 5.21
N PHE A 424 6.24 23.25 5.78
CA PHE A 424 5.13 23.17 6.72
C PHE A 424 5.55 22.99 8.18
N ALA A 425 6.79 22.60 8.46
CA ALA A 425 7.36 22.61 9.81
C ALA A 425 7.73 24.02 10.27
N PHE A 426 7.58 24.29 11.57
CA PHE A 426 7.85 25.61 12.11
C PHE A 426 9.32 25.84 12.43
N SER A 427 10.05 24.85 12.92
CA SER A 427 11.43 25.00 13.41
C SER A 427 12.37 23.95 12.83
N GLU A 428 13.69 24.29 12.81
CA GLU A 428 14.74 23.34 12.44
C GLU A 428 14.74 22.10 13.36
N LEU A 429 14.48 22.27 14.65
CA LEU A 429 14.40 21.15 15.59
C LEU A 429 13.27 20.17 15.22
N GLU A 430 12.10 20.68 14.83
CA GLU A 430 10.99 19.84 14.34
C GLU A 430 11.41 19.03 13.11
N ILE A 431 12.11 19.67 12.16
CA ILE A 431 12.64 19.04 10.96
C ILE A 431 13.68 17.95 11.30
N GLU A 432 14.60 18.26 12.21
CA GLU A 432 15.63 17.32 12.67
C GLU A 432 15.01 16.08 13.36
N LEU A 433 14.06 16.30 14.27
CA LEU A 433 13.37 15.22 14.96
C LEU A 433 12.56 14.35 13.99
N GLU A 434 11.84 14.95 13.04
CA GLU A 434 11.10 14.23 12.01
C GLU A 434 12.04 13.37 11.14
N LYS A 435 13.15 13.94 10.69
CA LYS A 435 14.14 13.20 9.89
C LYS A 435 14.81 12.06 10.65
N LYS A 436 15.02 12.21 11.96
CA LYS A 436 15.72 11.22 12.77
C LYS A 436 14.79 10.15 13.34
N TYR A 437 13.59 10.52 13.73
CA TYR A 437 12.67 9.65 14.48
C TYR A 437 11.32 9.45 13.82
N GLY A 438 10.96 10.27 12.81
CA GLY A 438 9.61 10.30 12.24
C GLY A 438 9.15 8.94 11.72
N GLU A 439 10.03 8.21 11.02
CA GLU A 439 9.74 6.86 10.54
C GLU A 439 9.48 5.88 11.70
N ASN A 440 10.42 5.78 12.63
CA ASN A 440 10.27 4.88 13.79
C ASN A 440 9.06 5.26 14.64
N ALA A 441 8.79 6.56 14.80
CA ALA A 441 7.63 7.05 15.52
C ALA A 441 6.32 6.70 14.79
N GLY A 442 6.30 6.81 13.46
CA GLY A 442 5.17 6.41 12.63
C GLY A 442 4.89 4.91 12.73
N ASN A 443 5.92 4.09 12.59
CA ASN A 443 5.82 2.63 12.72
C ASN A 443 5.33 2.21 14.11
N LEU A 444 5.86 2.81 15.17
CA LEU A 444 5.44 2.52 16.54
C LEU A 444 4.02 3.04 16.83
N HIS A 445 3.65 4.21 16.31
CA HIS A 445 2.29 4.71 16.38
C HIS A 445 1.31 3.72 15.71
N THR A 446 1.63 3.23 14.52
CA THR A 446 0.83 2.22 13.82
C THR A 446 0.72 0.93 14.64
N ALA A 447 1.82 0.43 15.22
CA ALA A 447 1.78 -0.74 16.07
C ALA A 447 0.85 -0.56 17.28
N LEU A 448 0.94 0.58 17.96
CA LEU A 448 0.07 0.88 19.11
C LEU A 448 -1.39 1.08 18.69
N HIS A 449 -1.64 1.71 17.54
CA HIS A 449 -2.96 1.90 16.95
C HIS A 449 -3.64 0.56 16.67
N GLU A 450 -2.96 -0.31 15.91
CA GLU A 450 -3.52 -1.57 15.43
C GLU A 450 -3.60 -2.62 16.55
N VAL A 451 -2.49 -2.85 17.25
CA VAL A 451 -2.39 -3.96 18.23
C VAL A 451 -3.13 -3.64 19.54
N ILE A 452 -3.05 -2.41 20.02
CA ILE A 452 -3.68 -2.01 21.29
C ILE A 452 -4.91 -1.15 21.05
N GLY A 453 -4.83 -0.19 20.12
CA GLY A 453 -5.93 0.72 19.83
C GLY A 453 -7.22 -0.06 19.57
N HIS A 454 -7.26 -0.90 18.57
CA HIS A 454 -8.45 -1.70 18.26
C HIS A 454 -8.75 -2.83 19.26
N ALA A 455 -7.76 -3.32 20.01
CA ALA A 455 -7.94 -4.37 20.99
C ALA A 455 -8.53 -3.89 22.34
N SER A 456 -8.26 -2.63 22.72
CA SER A 456 -8.56 -2.09 24.06
C SER A 456 -10.00 -1.60 24.23
N GLY A 457 -10.40 -1.44 25.51
CA GLY A 457 -11.71 -0.95 25.88
C GLY A 457 -12.86 -1.91 25.54
N LYS A 458 -13.96 -1.81 26.26
CA LYS A 458 -15.17 -2.64 26.06
C LYS A 458 -16.42 -1.81 25.88
N ILE A 459 -17.40 -2.38 25.22
CA ILE A 459 -18.78 -1.89 25.18
C ILE A 459 -19.48 -2.44 26.43
N ASN A 460 -20.31 -1.62 27.09
CA ASN A 460 -21.05 -2.03 28.26
C ASN A 460 -22.12 -3.07 27.93
N ASP A 461 -22.43 -3.92 28.88
CA ASP A 461 -23.45 -4.95 28.72
C ASP A 461 -24.82 -4.33 28.35
N GLY A 462 -25.48 -4.91 27.35
CA GLY A 462 -26.78 -4.46 26.87
C GLY A 462 -26.73 -3.29 25.88
N ILE A 463 -25.57 -2.73 25.61
CA ILE A 463 -25.35 -1.76 24.55
C ILE A 463 -25.08 -2.52 23.25
N GLY A 464 -25.72 -2.16 22.16
CA GLY A 464 -25.50 -2.77 20.86
C GLY A 464 -24.12 -2.50 20.28
N THR A 465 -23.86 -3.01 19.08
CA THR A 465 -22.61 -2.77 18.36
C THR A 465 -22.43 -1.26 18.07
N THR A 466 -21.19 -0.84 17.85
CA THR A 466 -20.91 0.56 17.50
C THR A 466 -21.63 0.99 16.21
N LYS A 467 -21.81 0.07 15.26
CA LYS A 467 -22.55 0.33 14.02
C LYS A 467 -24.03 0.63 14.29
N GLU A 468 -24.63 -0.07 15.23
CA GLU A 468 -26.04 0.15 15.64
C GLU A 468 -26.20 1.42 16.44
N THR A 469 -25.30 1.70 17.37
CA THR A 469 -25.40 2.82 18.30
C THR A 469 -24.87 4.13 17.71
N LEU A 470 -23.71 4.13 17.08
CA LEU A 470 -23.03 5.34 16.58
C LEU A 470 -23.20 5.57 15.07
N LYS A 471 -23.76 4.58 14.34
CA LYS A 471 -24.13 4.68 12.90
C LYS A 471 -22.96 5.14 12.03
N SER A 472 -23.16 6.18 11.21
CA SER A 472 -22.15 6.74 10.30
C SER A 472 -20.93 7.37 11.00
N TYR A 473 -21.01 7.65 12.29
CA TYR A 473 -19.90 8.22 13.06
C TYR A 473 -18.98 7.14 13.67
N ALA A 474 -19.39 5.88 13.67
CA ALA A 474 -18.69 4.78 14.33
C ALA A 474 -17.25 4.63 13.84
N SER A 475 -17.02 4.65 12.53
CA SER A 475 -15.68 4.47 11.94
C SER A 475 -14.72 5.60 12.34
N ALA A 476 -15.11 6.86 12.15
CA ALA A 476 -14.24 8.00 12.47
C ALA A 476 -13.93 8.09 13.99
N LEU A 477 -14.88 7.71 14.85
CA LEU A 477 -14.65 7.65 16.29
C LEU A 477 -13.72 6.50 16.69
N GLU A 478 -13.85 5.35 16.03
CA GLU A 478 -12.96 4.21 16.30
C GLU A 478 -11.52 4.51 15.88
N GLU A 479 -11.33 5.10 14.70
CA GLU A 479 -10.01 5.54 14.23
C GLU A 479 -9.41 6.61 15.16
N ALA A 480 -10.21 7.57 15.61
CA ALA A 480 -9.76 8.57 16.58
C ALA A 480 -9.36 7.95 17.92
N ARG A 481 -10.09 6.92 18.36
CA ARG A 481 -9.79 6.19 19.60
C ARG A 481 -8.47 5.41 19.49
N ALA A 482 -8.26 4.71 18.38
CA ALA A 482 -7.05 3.94 18.14
C ALA A 482 -5.82 4.86 17.99
N ASP A 483 -5.92 5.94 17.22
CA ASP A 483 -4.87 6.97 17.11
C ASP A 483 -4.53 7.58 18.49
N LEU A 484 -5.53 7.88 19.31
CA LEU A 484 -5.31 8.43 20.66
C LEU A 484 -4.61 7.46 21.59
N VAL A 485 -4.82 6.15 21.47
CA VAL A 485 -4.03 5.14 22.17
C VAL A 485 -2.56 5.24 21.75
N GLY A 486 -2.29 5.28 20.47
CA GLY A 486 -0.95 5.47 19.93
C GLY A 486 -0.31 6.76 20.45
N LEU A 487 -0.98 7.90 20.31
CA LEU A 487 -0.50 9.21 20.76
C LEU A 487 -0.29 9.26 22.28
N TYR A 488 -1.17 8.66 23.08
CA TYR A 488 -1.02 8.68 24.53
C TYR A 488 0.21 7.91 25.00
N PHE A 489 0.53 6.77 24.38
CA PHE A 489 1.62 5.90 24.79
C PHE A 489 2.94 6.15 24.06
N ILE A 490 2.97 6.76 22.88
CA ILE A 490 4.21 6.95 22.07
C ILE A 490 5.34 7.67 22.86
N SER A 491 5.01 8.48 23.83
CA SER A 491 5.97 9.18 24.70
C SER A 491 6.18 8.52 26.06
N ASP A 492 5.65 7.30 26.28
CA ASP A 492 5.75 6.59 27.54
C ASP A 492 7.08 5.84 27.70
N LYS A 493 7.71 5.94 28.86
CA LYS A 493 8.96 5.24 29.19
C LYS A 493 8.85 3.72 29.09
N LYS A 494 7.65 3.17 29.20
CA LYS A 494 7.42 1.74 29.01
C LYS A 494 7.95 1.24 27.67
N LEU A 495 7.89 2.05 26.62
CA LEU A 495 8.39 1.70 25.30
C LEU A 495 9.93 1.59 25.25
N GLU A 496 10.65 2.37 26.08
CA GLU A 496 12.09 2.22 26.25
C GLU A 496 12.42 0.96 27.08
N GLU A 497 11.65 0.70 28.15
CA GLU A 497 11.82 -0.48 29.00
C GLU A 497 11.67 -1.80 28.25
N ILE A 498 10.73 -1.88 27.29
CA ILE A 498 10.52 -3.07 26.46
C ILE A 498 11.37 -3.07 25.18
N GLY A 499 12.25 -2.07 25.01
CA GLY A 499 13.27 -2.03 23.95
C GLY A 499 12.78 -1.64 22.55
N ILE A 500 11.55 -1.13 22.41
CA ILE A 500 10.96 -0.76 21.11
C ILE A 500 11.05 0.73 20.76
N SER A 501 11.52 1.55 21.69
CA SER A 501 11.78 2.98 21.47
C SER A 501 13.18 3.34 21.95
N PRO A 502 14.02 3.97 21.10
CA PRO A 502 15.33 4.44 21.52
C PRO A 502 15.26 5.73 22.38
N SER A 503 14.16 6.48 22.27
CA SER A 503 13.88 7.69 23.04
C SER A 503 12.38 8.00 22.96
N ALA A 504 11.63 7.58 23.95
CA ALA A 504 10.18 7.85 24.04
C ALA A 504 9.88 9.37 23.98
N LYS A 505 10.76 10.19 24.60
CA LYS A 505 10.61 11.64 24.58
C LYS A 505 10.72 12.23 23.17
N ASP A 506 11.75 11.86 22.40
CA ASP A 506 12.01 12.48 21.11
C ASP A 506 11.10 11.89 20.03
N MET A 507 10.81 10.59 20.10
CA MET A 507 9.79 9.94 19.26
C MET A 507 8.40 10.52 19.52
N GLY A 508 8.04 10.72 20.78
CA GLY A 508 6.79 11.38 21.15
C GLY A 508 6.68 12.80 20.58
N ARG A 509 7.78 13.57 20.60
CA ARG A 509 7.81 14.91 19.97
C ARG A 509 7.62 14.84 18.46
N ALA A 510 8.40 14.03 17.76
CA ALA A 510 8.27 13.86 16.32
C ALA A 510 6.84 13.44 15.93
N SER A 511 6.28 12.46 16.64
CA SER A 511 4.90 12.00 16.43
C SER A 511 3.87 13.11 16.64
N TYR A 512 3.96 13.88 17.72
CA TYR A 512 2.99 14.95 18.04
C TYR A 512 3.07 16.10 17.04
N ASP A 513 4.29 16.57 16.73
CA ASP A 513 4.50 17.64 15.75
C ASP A 513 3.96 17.22 14.37
N GLY A 514 4.27 16.00 13.92
CA GLY A 514 3.77 15.42 12.68
C GLY A 514 2.24 15.28 12.66
N TYR A 515 1.66 14.78 13.75
CA TYR A 515 0.21 14.56 13.85
C TYR A 515 -0.58 15.86 13.85
N ILE A 516 -0.19 16.86 14.64
CA ILE A 516 -0.85 18.18 14.71
C ILE A 516 -0.70 18.92 13.38
N ARG A 517 0.51 18.93 12.79
CA ARG A 517 0.76 19.50 11.47
C ARG A 517 -0.09 18.84 10.39
N ASN A 518 -0.21 17.52 10.41
CA ASN A 518 -1.04 16.80 9.45
C ASN A 518 -2.53 17.08 9.65
N GLY A 519 -3.02 16.97 10.87
CA GLY A 519 -4.44 17.14 11.20
C GLY A 519 -4.99 18.53 10.90
N LEU A 520 -4.21 19.59 11.11
CA LEU A 520 -4.66 20.98 10.96
C LEU A 520 -4.22 21.65 9.66
N ILE A 521 -3.20 21.11 8.97
CA ILE A 521 -2.60 21.80 7.80
C ILE A 521 -2.44 20.85 6.61
N THR A 522 -1.51 19.87 6.69
CA THR A 522 -1.01 19.23 5.46
C THR A 522 -2.02 18.28 4.81
N GLN A 523 -2.93 17.66 5.56
CA GLN A 523 -3.99 16.84 4.97
C GLN A 523 -4.95 17.63 4.06
N LEU A 524 -5.09 18.96 4.26
CA LEU A 524 -5.97 19.82 3.46
C LEU A 524 -5.53 19.90 1.98
N ILE A 525 -4.30 19.53 1.67
CA ILE A 525 -3.81 19.41 0.28
C ILE A 525 -4.66 18.42 -0.54
N ARG A 526 -5.30 17.45 0.12
CA ARG A 526 -6.06 16.34 -0.51
C ARG A 526 -7.51 16.70 -0.84
N ILE A 527 -7.99 17.86 -0.39
CA ILE A 527 -9.39 18.25 -0.56
C ILE A 527 -9.48 19.44 -1.51
N LYS A 528 -10.58 19.53 -2.25
CA LYS A 528 -10.88 20.71 -3.08
C LYS A 528 -11.27 21.88 -2.19
N LEU A 529 -10.87 23.10 -2.58
CA LEU A 529 -11.23 24.30 -1.85
C LEU A 529 -12.75 24.45 -1.79
N GLY A 530 -13.28 24.59 -0.60
CA GLY A 530 -14.72 24.72 -0.33
C GLY A 530 -15.37 23.44 0.19
N ASP A 531 -14.73 22.28 0.03
CA ASP A 531 -15.27 21.02 0.53
C ASP A 531 -14.98 20.82 2.02
N ASP A 532 -15.86 20.10 2.70
CA ASP A 532 -15.68 19.57 4.05
C ASP A 532 -14.93 18.23 4.00
N ILE A 533 -14.45 17.75 5.14
CA ILE A 533 -13.77 16.47 5.24
C ILE A 533 -14.80 15.32 5.30
N GLU A 534 -14.67 14.34 4.41
CA GLU A 534 -15.58 13.18 4.34
C GLU A 534 -14.90 11.87 4.79
N GLU A 535 -13.61 11.67 4.49
CA GLU A 535 -12.87 10.44 4.75
C GLU A 535 -12.59 10.27 6.25
N SER A 536 -12.79 9.05 6.78
CA SER A 536 -12.77 8.75 8.21
C SER A 536 -11.43 9.04 8.90
N HIS A 537 -10.30 8.70 8.29
CA HIS A 537 -8.98 8.96 8.86
C HIS A 537 -8.61 10.46 8.81
N MET A 538 -9.12 11.21 7.83
CA MET A 538 -8.95 12.66 7.82
C MET A 538 -9.83 13.32 8.88
N ARG A 539 -11.07 12.85 9.06
CA ARG A 539 -11.97 13.31 10.12
C ARG A 539 -11.38 13.08 11.49
N ASN A 540 -10.85 11.90 11.73
CA ASN A 540 -10.21 11.56 13.01
C ASN A 540 -9.03 12.50 13.31
N ARG A 541 -8.08 12.65 12.37
CA ARG A 541 -6.90 13.50 12.56
C ARG A 541 -7.27 14.95 12.82
N GLN A 542 -8.25 15.47 12.08
CA GLN A 542 -8.74 16.82 12.33
C GLN A 542 -9.44 16.93 13.69
N LEU A 543 -10.31 15.99 14.04
CA LEU A 543 -10.98 15.96 15.34
C LEU A 543 -9.98 16.03 16.48
N VAL A 544 -9.05 15.11 16.52
CA VAL A 544 -8.04 15.02 17.59
C VAL A 544 -7.22 16.29 17.68
N SER A 545 -6.76 16.81 16.54
CA SER A 545 -5.90 17.99 16.49
C SER A 545 -6.65 19.27 16.83
N SER A 546 -7.84 19.49 16.30
CA SER A 546 -8.62 20.71 16.53
C SER A 546 -9.21 20.75 17.96
N TRP A 547 -9.64 19.58 18.47
CA TRP A 547 -10.09 19.48 19.85
C TRP A 547 -8.95 19.78 20.84
N ALA A 548 -7.78 19.18 20.63
CA ALA A 548 -6.62 19.43 21.47
C ALA A 548 -6.16 20.89 21.41
N TYR A 549 -6.20 21.50 20.24
CA TYR A 549 -5.91 22.93 20.05
C TYR A 549 -6.90 23.79 20.86
N GLU A 550 -8.21 23.60 20.68
CA GLU A 550 -9.22 24.40 21.38
C GLU A 550 -9.15 24.23 22.89
N LYS A 551 -9.08 22.98 23.39
CA LYS A 551 -9.04 22.72 24.83
C LYS A 551 -7.72 23.16 25.47
N GLY A 552 -6.64 23.20 24.69
CA GLY A 552 -5.33 23.66 25.13
C GLY A 552 -5.13 25.18 25.10
N LEU A 553 -6.04 25.98 24.52
CA LEU A 553 -5.88 27.44 24.37
C LEU A 553 -5.59 28.17 25.66
N LYS A 554 -6.32 27.83 26.74
CA LYS A 554 -6.17 28.48 28.06
C LYS A 554 -4.78 28.33 28.65
N ASP A 555 -4.13 27.21 28.37
CA ASP A 555 -2.79 26.87 28.86
C ASP A 555 -1.70 27.06 27.81
N ASN A 556 -2.05 27.63 26.67
CA ASN A 556 -1.16 27.82 25.53
C ASN A 556 -0.39 26.53 25.14
N VAL A 557 -1.12 25.40 25.08
CA VAL A 557 -0.54 24.08 24.79
C VAL A 557 -0.09 23.99 23.35
N ILE A 558 -0.95 24.46 22.43
CA ILE A 558 -0.67 24.61 20.99
C ILE A 558 -0.95 26.07 20.62
N GLU A 559 -0.03 26.70 19.93
CA GLU A 559 -0.15 28.09 19.50
C GLU A 559 -0.29 28.18 17.98
N LYS A 560 -1.28 28.93 17.50
CA LYS A 560 -1.42 29.30 16.08
C LYS A 560 -0.54 30.51 15.79
N VAL A 561 0.56 30.31 15.08
CA VAL A 561 1.58 31.34 14.78
C VAL A 561 1.54 31.70 13.31
N LYS A 562 1.62 33.02 13.00
CA LYS A 562 1.87 33.50 11.64
C LYS A 562 3.29 34.00 11.49
N ARG A 563 4.05 33.44 10.54
CA ARG A 563 5.40 33.86 10.16
C ARG A 563 5.47 33.95 8.64
N ASP A 564 5.92 35.05 8.09
CA ASP A 564 6.07 35.28 6.64
C ASP A 564 4.77 34.99 5.86
N LYS A 565 3.63 35.40 6.39
CA LYS A 565 2.27 35.15 5.85
C LYS A 565 1.87 33.67 5.81
N LYS A 566 2.60 32.81 6.52
CA LYS A 566 2.32 31.37 6.62
C LYS A 566 1.82 31.04 8.02
N THR A 567 0.81 30.20 8.10
CA THR A 567 0.26 29.70 9.36
C THR A 567 0.93 28.41 9.78
N PHE A 568 1.22 28.30 11.07
CA PHE A 568 1.78 27.13 11.74
C PHE A 568 1.05 26.88 13.05
N TYR A 569 1.05 25.61 13.50
CA TYR A 569 0.61 25.24 14.83
C TYR A 569 1.82 24.69 15.59
N VAL A 570 2.19 25.36 16.68
CA VAL A 570 3.43 25.10 17.44
C VAL A 570 3.06 24.51 18.80
N ILE A 571 3.62 23.36 19.15
CA ILE A 571 3.38 22.73 20.43
C ILE A 571 4.33 23.34 21.48
N ASN A 572 3.78 24.08 22.43
CA ASN A 572 4.52 24.70 23.52
C ASN A 572 4.65 23.76 24.75
N ASN A 573 3.71 22.82 24.94
CA ASN A 573 3.72 21.93 26.09
C ASN A 573 3.28 20.49 25.74
N TYR A 574 4.24 19.63 25.44
CA TYR A 574 4.01 18.23 25.06
C TYR A 574 3.39 17.39 26.19
N LEU A 575 3.75 17.67 27.46
CA LEU A 575 3.18 16.94 28.59
C LEU A 575 1.70 17.25 28.78
N LYS A 576 1.30 18.52 28.67
CA LYS A 576 -0.11 18.89 28.71
C LYS A 576 -0.88 18.38 27.50
N LEU A 577 -0.24 18.35 26.31
CA LEU A 577 -0.86 17.78 25.13
C LEU A 577 -1.15 16.27 25.30
N ARG A 578 -0.22 15.51 25.89
CA ARG A 578 -0.47 14.11 26.26
C ARG A 578 -1.68 13.94 27.18
N ILE A 579 -1.84 14.84 28.16
CA ILE A 579 -3.00 14.82 29.05
C ILE A 579 -4.29 15.07 28.27
N LEU A 580 -4.31 16.06 27.37
CA LEU A 580 -5.46 16.34 26.52
C LEU A 580 -5.82 15.14 25.62
N PHE A 581 -4.83 14.45 25.03
CA PHE A 581 -5.07 13.21 24.29
C PHE A 581 -5.69 12.13 25.18
N GLY A 582 -5.24 12.01 26.44
CA GLY A 582 -5.83 11.09 27.41
C GLY A 582 -7.28 11.44 27.79
N ASP A 583 -7.60 12.72 27.92
CA ASP A 583 -8.95 13.19 28.23
C ASP A 583 -9.91 12.93 27.05
N LEU A 584 -9.45 13.17 25.81
CA LEU A 584 -10.23 12.87 24.62
C LEU A 584 -10.42 11.37 24.42
N LEU A 585 -9.38 10.57 24.66
CA LEU A 585 -9.46 9.10 24.62
C LEU A 585 -10.50 8.58 25.62
N ARG A 586 -10.52 9.12 26.84
CA ARG A 586 -11.51 8.77 27.86
C ARG A 586 -12.92 9.08 27.39
N GLU A 587 -13.14 10.24 26.78
CA GLU A 587 -14.47 10.64 26.31
C GLU A 587 -14.92 9.80 25.11
N ILE A 588 -14.07 9.57 24.11
CA ILE A 588 -14.43 8.72 22.96
C ILE A 588 -14.70 7.27 23.40
N GLN A 589 -13.91 6.74 24.34
CA GLN A 589 -14.20 5.42 24.91
C GLN A 589 -15.53 5.39 25.65
N ARG A 590 -15.88 6.44 26.42
CA ARG A 590 -17.20 6.55 27.07
C ARG A 590 -18.31 6.50 26.02
N ILE A 591 -18.21 7.32 25.00
CA ILE A 591 -19.18 7.37 23.87
C ILE A 591 -19.37 5.99 23.25
N LYS A 592 -18.25 5.27 22.99
CA LYS A 592 -18.29 3.92 22.44
C LYS A 592 -18.93 2.92 23.42
N SER A 593 -18.52 2.96 24.68
CA SER A 593 -18.96 2.01 25.69
C SER A 593 -20.43 2.13 26.06
N GLU A 594 -20.96 3.35 26.02
CA GLU A 594 -22.33 3.69 26.42
C GLU A 594 -23.27 3.84 25.20
N GLY A 595 -22.74 3.82 23.99
CA GLY A 595 -23.53 3.99 22.75
C GLY A 595 -24.12 5.39 22.60
N ASP A 596 -23.43 6.43 23.12
CA ASP A 596 -23.90 7.82 23.15
C ASP A 596 -23.78 8.49 21.75
N PHE A 597 -24.81 8.28 20.95
CA PHE A 597 -24.88 8.80 19.59
C PHE A 597 -24.74 10.32 19.50
N GLU A 598 -25.44 11.06 20.37
CA GLU A 598 -25.48 12.53 20.29
C GLU A 598 -24.11 13.13 20.66
N ALA A 599 -23.43 12.59 21.68
CA ALA A 599 -22.08 13.03 22.00
C ALA A 599 -21.08 12.70 20.88
N GLY A 600 -21.16 11.50 20.28
CA GLY A 600 -20.33 11.10 19.17
C GLY A 600 -20.53 11.97 17.93
N LYS A 601 -21.78 12.19 17.55
CA LYS A 601 -22.15 13.11 16.46
C LYS A 601 -21.60 14.53 16.71
N ASN A 602 -21.88 15.10 17.88
CA ASN A 602 -21.43 16.44 18.22
C ASN A 602 -19.90 16.57 18.17
N LEU A 603 -19.19 15.55 18.62
CA LEU A 603 -17.73 15.55 18.60
C LEU A 603 -17.17 15.56 17.16
N ILE A 604 -17.70 14.71 16.30
CA ILE A 604 -17.29 14.64 14.89
C ILE A 604 -17.69 15.92 14.13
N GLU A 605 -18.95 16.37 14.24
CA GLU A 605 -19.44 17.52 13.48
C GLU A 605 -18.74 18.83 13.88
N ASN A 606 -18.42 18.99 15.17
CA ASN A 606 -17.78 20.22 15.64
C ASN A 606 -16.26 20.25 15.37
N TYR A 607 -15.60 19.10 15.35
CA TYR A 607 -14.13 19.07 15.31
C TYR A 607 -13.56 18.32 14.09
N GLY A 608 -14.28 17.37 13.47
CA GLY A 608 -13.74 16.48 12.46
C GLY A 608 -14.13 16.84 11.00
N VAL A 609 -15.17 17.64 10.81
CA VAL A 609 -15.76 17.85 9.48
C VAL A 609 -15.36 19.18 8.86
N LYS A 610 -15.53 20.27 9.61
CA LYS A 610 -15.38 21.63 9.10
C LYS A 610 -13.94 22.06 8.91
N VAL A 611 -13.67 22.69 7.77
CA VAL A 611 -12.33 23.17 7.39
C VAL A 611 -12.29 24.70 7.49
N ASP A 612 -11.21 25.22 8.09
CA ASP A 612 -10.90 26.66 8.02
C ASP A 612 -10.50 27.00 6.58
N GLN A 613 -11.41 27.68 5.87
CA GLN A 613 -11.26 27.98 4.44
C GLN A 613 -10.10 28.93 4.14
N GLU A 614 -9.71 29.80 5.09
CA GLU A 614 -8.54 30.68 4.90
C GLU A 614 -7.24 29.84 4.98
N ILE A 615 -7.14 28.95 5.96
CA ILE A 615 -6.00 28.02 6.07
C ILE A 615 -5.97 27.11 4.86
N HIS A 616 -7.10 26.54 4.44
CA HIS A 616 -7.16 25.66 3.29
C HIS A 616 -6.65 26.35 2.02
N LYS A 617 -7.10 27.56 1.74
CA LYS A 617 -6.61 28.35 0.61
C LYS A 617 -5.10 28.64 0.70
N GLU A 618 -4.61 28.98 1.91
CA GLU A 618 -3.19 29.21 2.15
C GLU A 618 -2.38 27.92 1.88
N VAL A 619 -2.85 26.77 2.38
CA VAL A 619 -2.18 25.49 2.22
C VAL A 619 -2.08 25.06 0.76
N LEU A 620 -3.18 25.20 0.01
CA LEU A 620 -3.18 24.90 -1.43
C LEU A 620 -2.21 25.82 -2.19
N GLU A 621 -2.17 27.11 -1.85
CA GLU A 621 -1.22 28.05 -2.48
C GLU A 621 0.24 27.69 -2.14
N ARG A 622 0.53 27.37 -0.88
CA ARG A 622 1.87 26.92 -0.45
C ARG A 622 2.30 25.62 -1.13
N ASN A 623 1.35 24.74 -1.43
CA ASN A 623 1.62 23.46 -2.09
C ASN A 623 1.90 23.59 -3.60
N LYS A 624 1.45 24.67 -4.27
CA LYS A 624 1.65 24.86 -5.73
C LYS A 624 3.10 24.80 -6.18
N LYS A 625 4.04 25.21 -5.31
CA LYS A 625 5.48 25.17 -5.63
C LYS A 625 6.07 23.74 -5.65
N PHE A 626 5.35 22.78 -5.09
CA PHE A 626 5.73 21.39 -5.16
C PHE A 626 5.04 20.77 -6.36
N THR A 627 5.66 20.88 -7.55
CA THR A 627 5.20 20.28 -8.81
C THR A 627 5.39 18.76 -8.73
N SER A 628 4.63 18.12 -7.87
CA SER A 628 4.61 16.67 -7.77
C SER A 628 3.40 16.15 -8.53
N ALA A 629 3.60 15.23 -9.47
CA ALA A 629 2.50 14.55 -10.12
C ALA A 629 1.53 13.98 -9.07
N PRO A 630 0.21 14.06 -9.30
CA PRO A 630 -0.81 13.64 -8.33
C PRO A 630 -0.83 12.13 -8.13
N TYR A 631 -0.47 11.36 -9.15
CA TYR A 631 -0.46 9.90 -9.15
C TYR A 631 0.95 9.35 -9.05
N SER A 632 1.09 8.20 -8.43
CA SER A 632 2.36 7.48 -8.38
C SER A 632 2.14 5.97 -8.28
N GLY A 633 3.11 5.24 -8.76
CA GLY A 633 3.20 3.80 -8.66
C GLY A 633 4.64 3.34 -8.74
N PHE A 634 4.83 2.03 -8.73
CA PHE A 634 6.15 1.44 -8.56
C PHE A 634 6.59 0.62 -9.76
N ILE A 635 7.90 0.56 -9.96
CA ILE A 635 8.56 -0.54 -10.66
C ILE A 635 8.95 -1.60 -9.64
N ASN A 636 8.69 -2.86 -9.98
CA ASN A 636 9.08 -3.98 -9.15
C ASN A 636 10.61 -4.12 -9.09
N PRO A 637 11.21 -4.51 -7.97
CA PRO A 637 12.54 -5.09 -7.97
C PRO A 637 12.59 -6.33 -8.86
N GLU A 638 13.74 -6.57 -9.49
CA GLU A 638 13.96 -7.77 -10.30
C GLU A 638 14.65 -8.85 -9.46
N LEU A 639 14.09 -10.06 -9.49
CA LEU A 639 14.65 -11.24 -8.85
C LEU A 639 15.54 -12.00 -9.85
N VAL A 640 16.82 -12.03 -9.60
CA VAL A 640 17.83 -12.63 -10.51
C VAL A 640 18.36 -13.92 -9.94
N LEU A 641 18.21 -15.02 -10.70
CA LEU A 641 18.75 -16.32 -10.32
C LEU A 641 20.27 -16.35 -10.49
N ILE A 642 20.98 -16.71 -9.45
CA ILE A 642 22.41 -17.00 -9.49
C ILE A 642 22.58 -18.53 -9.60
N LYS A 643 23.25 -18.97 -10.66
CA LYS A 643 23.46 -20.40 -10.94
C LYS A 643 24.94 -20.75 -10.87
N ASN A 644 25.25 -21.98 -10.43
CA ASN A 644 26.57 -22.54 -10.52
C ASN A 644 26.88 -23.05 -11.94
N ASN A 645 28.07 -23.61 -12.15
CA ASN A 645 28.50 -24.13 -13.47
C ASN A 645 27.63 -25.29 -13.96
N ASP A 646 26.96 -26.00 -13.07
CA ASP A 646 26.09 -27.16 -13.37
C ASP A 646 24.65 -26.71 -13.67
N GLY A 647 24.37 -25.40 -13.59
CA GLY A 647 23.05 -24.81 -13.84
C GLY A 647 22.12 -24.83 -12.63
N GLU A 648 22.59 -25.28 -11.45
CA GLU A 648 21.79 -25.28 -10.23
C GLU A 648 21.68 -23.88 -9.62
N ILE A 649 20.51 -23.52 -9.13
CA ILE A 649 20.27 -22.24 -8.45
C ILE A 649 20.93 -22.29 -7.07
N ILE A 650 21.92 -21.41 -6.86
CA ILE A 650 22.68 -21.29 -5.61
C ILE A 650 22.31 -20.04 -4.80
N ASP A 651 21.66 -19.06 -5.42
CA ASP A 651 21.11 -17.88 -4.75
C ASP A 651 20.07 -17.18 -5.64
N VAL A 652 19.28 -16.28 -5.05
CA VAL A 652 18.43 -15.32 -5.75
C VAL A 652 18.76 -13.93 -5.22
N LYS A 653 19.01 -12.99 -6.10
CA LYS A 653 19.34 -11.60 -5.74
C LYS A 653 18.25 -10.64 -6.16
N VAL A 654 17.99 -9.66 -5.32
CA VAL A 654 17.14 -8.51 -5.63
C VAL A 654 17.99 -7.46 -6.33
N THR A 655 17.56 -7.01 -7.50
CA THR A 655 18.19 -5.91 -8.24
C THR A 655 17.12 -4.88 -8.62
N GLN A 656 17.54 -3.69 -9.02
CA GLN A 656 16.62 -2.66 -9.47
C GLN A 656 16.67 -2.54 -11.01
N PRO A 657 15.53 -2.51 -11.70
CA PRO A 657 15.50 -2.27 -13.14
C PRO A 657 16.04 -0.87 -13.47
N GLU A 658 16.62 -0.73 -14.65
CA GLU A 658 17.21 0.53 -15.12
C GLU A 658 16.16 1.66 -15.20
N SER A 659 14.99 1.36 -15.76
CA SER A 659 13.89 2.32 -15.94
C SER A 659 12.54 1.60 -16.02
N PHE A 660 11.45 2.38 -15.90
CA PHE A 660 10.09 1.87 -16.08
C PHE A 660 9.92 1.25 -17.48
N SER A 661 10.40 1.94 -18.52
CA SER A 661 10.31 1.42 -19.91
C SER A 661 11.08 0.11 -20.08
N SER A 662 12.29 0.00 -19.50
CA SER A 662 13.08 -1.24 -19.63
C SER A 662 12.37 -2.42 -18.97
N GLN A 663 11.76 -2.23 -17.78
CA GLN A 663 11.00 -3.27 -17.11
C GLN A 663 9.77 -3.70 -17.92
N MET A 664 8.97 -2.74 -18.41
CA MET A 664 7.77 -3.06 -19.19
C MET A 664 8.11 -3.84 -20.48
N LEU A 665 9.19 -3.45 -21.15
CA LEU A 665 9.67 -4.16 -22.34
C LEU A 665 10.27 -5.54 -22.02
N ASN A 666 10.88 -5.70 -20.86
CA ASN A 666 11.38 -7.02 -20.42
C ASN A 666 10.21 -7.97 -20.14
N TYR A 667 9.15 -7.50 -19.51
CA TYR A 667 7.94 -8.28 -19.32
C TYR A 667 7.28 -8.73 -20.65
N SER A 668 7.39 -7.92 -21.69
CA SER A 668 6.84 -8.26 -23.03
C SER A 668 7.68 -9.26 -23.82
N LYS A 669 8.93 -9.52 -23.45
CA LYS A 669 9.80 -10.51 -24.11
C LYS A 669 9.53 -11.94 -23.65
N THR A 670 8.77 -12.09 -22.59
CA THR A 670 8.47 -13.40 -22.00
C THR A 670 7.34 -14.12 -22.74
N TYR A 671 6.68 -13.46 -23.70
CA TYR A 671 5.55 -13.96 -24.51
C TYR A 671 5.89 -14.07 -26.00
#